data_c1917c3c979e45d92ee0c0bf7d969247
#
_entry.id   c1917c3c979e45d92ee0c0bf7d969247
#
_cell.length_a   1.000
_cell.length_b   1.000
_cell.length_c   1.000
_cell.angle_alpha   90.00
_cell.angle_beta   90.00
_cell.angle_gamma   90.00
#
_symmetry.space_group_name_H-M   'P 1'
#
loop_
_entity.id
_entity.type
_entity.pdbx_description
1 polymer ?
#
loop_
_entity_poly.entity_id
_entity_poly.type
_entity_poly.pdbx_seq_one_letter_code
_entity_poly.pdbx_strand_id
1 'polypeptide(L)'
;MSSSEMNPLKAIQKLKEKSQSITEQSVEKTGKKVVKRTYQKKAPGEKVVKPAIRATKDQEGIAKPKTRRPRQAKAQVEEGKAVVEVIKEKVRTPRKKGNNKKTVKVIPLGGLEQIGMNITAFEYGESIIVVDCGLAFPDEDMLGIDLVIPDVSYLVNNFSKVKGFVITHGHEDHIGAIPYILKKLNVPVYGTRLTLALIEKKLKEHGIDKTSKLHVVKHGQTVSLGDFKVEFIKTNHSIADASALAIFTPVGTIFHTGDFKIDYTPVFGEPADLQRMAEIGKEGCLMMMCESTNAMKAGFTMSERTVGKTFDMIFSEHKNNRILVATFASNVDRVQQIINTAYKYGRKVVVEGRSMVTIIGAADELGYIKIPEGTLIDIDRLKDYPPEKTVLITTGSQGESMAALSRMASSVHRKVSIMPDDVVIMSSTPIPGNEKAVAKVVNELAMKGAEVILQDTHVSGHACQEEIKLMYSLLKPKYAMPIHGEYRHRMANKSIAESMGIPKENVAIVSSGDVLEVSDQVFKVSGHVDAGGIYVDGLGVGDVGNIVLRDRQNLAQNGIIIIALSLERGSNRLLSGPDIVTRGFVYVRESEQLIEEATEVVRSAVDDCLDARQMDWSKMKNVIRDALSDFLWKRMKRNPVILPIIMEV
;
A
#
# COMPACT_ATOMS: atom_id res chain seq x y z
N MET A 1 0.57 -34.00 0.03
CA MET A 1 0.71 -33.83 -1.43
C MET A 1 1.88 -32.90 -1.66
N SER A 2 2.94 -33.37 -2.33
CA SER A 2 4.21 -32.66 -2.46
C SER A 2 4.07 -31.49 -3.43
N SER A 3 4.22 -30.27 -2.91
CA SER A 3 4.46 -29.07 -3.73
C SER A 3 5.87 -29.18 -4.30
N SER A 4 6.00 -29.53 -5.60
CA SER A 4 7.26 -29.46 -6.31
C SER A 4 7.73 -28.00 -6.35
N GLU A 5 8.75 -27.66 -5.60
CA GLU A 5 9.44 -26.38 -5.66
C GLU A 5 9.95 -26.19 -7.09
N MET A 6 9.42 -25.23 -7.81
CA MET A 6 9.80 -24.93 -9.18
C MET A 6 11.17 -24.25 -9.16
N ASN A 7 12.17 -24.88 -9.80
CA ASN A 7 13.53 -24.33 -9.92
C ASN A 7 13.45 -22.95 -10.61
N PRO A 8 13.97 -21.86 -10.00
CA PRO A 8 13.88 -20.49 -10.51
C PRO A 8 14.46 -20.31 -11.93
N LEU A 9 15.58 -20.95 -12.23
CA LEU A 9 16.18 -20.88 -13.58
C LEU A 9 15.36 -21.62 -14.64
N LYS A 10 14.72 -22.74 -14.29
CA LYS A 10 13.80 -23.40 -15.22
C LYS A 10 12.55 -22.57 -15.50
N ALA A 11 12.11 -21.77 -14.52
CA ALA A 11 11.01 -20.83 -14.73
C ALA A 11 11.42 -19.70 -15.69
N ILE A 12 12.59 -19.11 -15.48
CA ILE A 12 13.15 -18.05 -16.35
C ILE A 12 13.45 -18.59 -17.75
N GLN A 13 14.01 -19.79 -17.86
CA GLN A 13 14.33 -20.42 -19.14
C GLN A 13 13.08 -20.81 -19.92
N LYS A 14 12.05 -21.37 -19.28
CA LYS A 14 10.74 -21.62 -19.90
C LYS A 14 10.05 -20.35 -20.36
N LEU A 15 10.23 -19.24 -19.64
CA LEU A 15 9.71 -17.95 -20.04
C LEU A 15 10.44 -17.41 -21.29
N LYS A 16 11.77 -17.56 -21.36
CA LYS A 16 12.58 -17.18 -22.54
C LYS A 16 12.23 -17.99 -23.79
N GLU A 17 12.07 -19.31 -23.67
CA GLU A 17 11.65 -20.18 -24.76
C GLU A 17 10.25 -19.83 -25.30
N LYS A 18 9.33 -19.46 -24.40
CA LYS A 18 7.97 -19.05 -24.77
C LYS A 18 7.92 -17.67 -25.45
N SER A 19 8.81 -16.76 -25.04
CA SER A 19 8.97 -15.43 -25.66
C SER A 19 9.53 -15.52 -27.07
N GLN A 20 10.51 -16.38 -27.31
CA GLN A 20 11.09 -16.61 -28.63
C GLN A 20 10.07 -17.20 -29.61
N SER A 21 9.24 -18.16 -29.18
CA SER A 21 8.18 -18.73 -30.01
C SER A 21 7.08 -17.73 -30.44
N ILE A 22 6.82 -16.72 -29.59
CA ILE A 22 5.86 -15.64 -29.91
C ILE A 22 6.47 -14.66 -30.90
N THR A 23 7.79 -14.39 -30.82
CA THR A 23 8.49 -13.47 -31.74
C THR A 23 8.61 -14.07 -33.12
N GLU A 24 8.85 -15.36 -33.25
CA GLU A 24 8.91 -16.08 -34.54
C GLU A 24 7.54 -16.15 -35.24
N GLN A 25 6.45 -16.33 -34.51
CA GLN A 25 5.09 -16.33 -35.07
C GLN A 25 4.59 -14.93 -35.52
N SER A 26 5.16 -13.84 -34.99
CA SER A 26 4.80 -12.47 -35.37
C SER A 26 5.56 -11.98 -36.62
N VAL A 27 6.70 -12.58 -36.97
CA VAL A 27 7.51 -12.20 -38.14
C VAL A 27 6.98 -12.82 -39.45
N GLU A 28 6.27 -13.94 -39.40
CA GLU A 28 5.69 -14.59 -40.58
C GLU A 28 4.43 -13.90 -41.17
N LYS A 29 3.83 -12.95 -40.46
CA LYS A 29 2.54 -12.34 -40.88
C LYS A 29 2.63 -10.91 -41.46
N THR A 30 3.80 -10.29 -41.57
CA THR A 30 3.92 -8.94 -42.14
C THR A 30 5.03 -8.82 -43.19
N GLY A 31 4.79 -9.45 -44.34
CA GLY A 31 5.60 -9.17 -45.54
C GLY A 31 5.18 -7.87 -46.22
N LYS A 32 5.87 -6.74 -45.96
CA LYS A 32 5.91 -5.59 -46.87
C LYS A 32 7.25 -4.86 -46.75
N LYS A 33 7.79 -4.57 -47.97
CA LYS A 33 9.12 -3.97 -48.27
C LYS A 33 9.37 -2.66 -47.52
N VAL A 34 10.55 -2.57 -46.88
CA VAL A 34 11.11 -1.31 -46.37
C VAL A 34 12.12 -0.75 -47.39
N VAL A 35 11.88 0.46 -47.86
CA VAL A 35 12.81 1.25 -48.70
C VAL A 35 13.78 1.97 -47.78
N LYS A 36 15.08 1.71 -47.94
CA LYS A 36 16.17 2.40 -47.24
C LYS A 36 16.35 3.79 -47.83
N ARG A 37 16.26 4.84 -47.02
CA ARG A 37 16.79 6.18 -47.34
C ARG A 37 17.99 6.45 -46.44
N THR A 38 19.11 6.61 -47.09
CA THR A 38 20.42 7.06 -46.52
C THR A 38 20.43 8.58 -46.34
N TYR A 39 20.76 9.08 -45.16
CA TYR A 39 21.08 10.49 -44.96
C TYR A 39 22.58 10.62 -44.64
N GLN A 40 23.24 11.48 -45.45
CA GLN A 40 24.65 11.88 -45.31
C GLN A 40 24.79 12.97 -44.26
N LYS A 41 25.86 12.85 -43.44
CA LYS A 41 26.34 13.86 -42.48
C LYS A 41 26.99 15.04 -43.19
N LYS A 42 26.75 16.27 -42.75
CA LYS A 42 27.62 17.44 -42.89
C LYS A 42 27.88 18.03 -41.50
N ALA A 43 29.14 18.31 -41.20
CA ALA A 43 29.66 18.87 -39.95
C ALA A 43 30.01 20.39 -40.13
N PRO A 44 30.51 21.12 -39.11
CA PRO A 44 29.92 22.39 -38.66
C PRO A 44 30.80 23.63 -38.96
N GLY A 45 30.22 24.82 -38.80
CA GLY A 45 30.93 26.09 -38.85
C GLY A 45 30.55 26.97 -37.65
N GLU A 46 31.57 27.30 -36.88
CA GLU A 46 31.57 28.28 -35.78
C GLU A 46 31.27 29.71 -36.21
N LYS A 47 30.53 30.45 -35.39
CA LYS A 47 30.79 31.88 -35.12
C LYS A 47 30.23 32.33 -33.76
N VAL A 48 31.16 32.79 -32.93
CA VAL A 48 30.98 33.44 -31.65
C VAL A 48 30.57 34.91 -31.86
N VAL A 49 29.53 35.36 -31.12
CA VAL A 49 29.30 36.80 -30.88
C VAL A 49 28.87 36.99 -29.41
N LYS A 50 29.66 37.80 -28.67
CA LYS A 50 29.39 38.26 -27.33
C LYS A 50 28.45 39.45 -27.33
N PRO A 51 27.59 39.65 -26.31
CA PRO A 51 26.81 40.86 -26.14
C PRO A 51 27.53 41.88 -25.23
N ALA A 52 27.37 43.16 -25.59
CA ALA A 52 27.88 44.31 -24.85
C ALA A 52 26.85 44.78 -23.80
N ILE A 53 27.41 45.13 -22.64
CA ILE A 53 26.73 45.77 -21.51
C ILE A 53 26.57 47.26 -21.79
N ARG A 54 25.37 47.82 -21.46
CA ARG A 54 25.24 49.27 -21.25
C ARG A 54 24.34 49.53 -20.04
N ALA A 55 24.95 50.16 -19.04
CA ALA A 55 24.29 50.73 -17.88
C ALA A 55 23.88 52.18 -18.16
N THR A 56 22.75 52.62 -17.61
CA THR A 56 22.52 54.02 -17.33
C THR A 56 21.71 54.13 -16.00
N LYS A 57 22.26 55.00 -15.14
CA LYS A 57 21.71 55.54 -13.89
C LYS A 57 20.72 56.67 -14.22
N ASP A 58 19.79 56.91 -13.31
CA ASP A 58 19.50 58.13 -12.53
C ASP A 58 18.04 58.14 -12.09
N GLN A 59 17.80 58.19 -10.82
CA GLN A 59 17.54 59.20 -9.83
C GLN A 59 16.09 59.73 -9.72
N GLU A 60 15.57 59.53 -8.51
CA GLU A 60 14.79 60.42 -7.64
C GLU A 60 13.36 60.86 -7.99
N GLY A 61 12.48 60.72 -6.97
CA GLY A 61 11.23 61.43 -6.89
C GLY A 61 10.23 60.91 -5.81
N ILE A 62 10.44 61.37 -4.56
CA ILE A 62 9.58 61.07 -3.40
C ILE A 62 8.32 61.93 -3.45
N ALA A 63 7.13 61.38 -3.20
CA ALA A 63 6.02 62.13 -2.58
C ALA A 63 5.07 61.22 -1.82
N LYS A 64 4.87 61.53 -0.53
CA LYS A 64 3.98 60.87 0.44
C LYS A 64 2.55 61.45 0.43
N PRO A 65 1.60 60.78 1.05
CA PRO A 65 0.16 60.86 0.80
C PRO A 65 -0.59 61.84 1.74
N LYS A 66 -1.82 62.20 1.39
CA LYS A 66 -2.76 62.89 2.27
C LYS A 66 -4.00 62.03 2.54
N THR A 67 -4.17 61.73 3.83
CA THR A 67 -5.34 61.15 4.48
C THR A 67 -6.56 62.08 4.43
N ARG A 68 -7.75 61.50 4.23
CA ARG A 68 -9.03 62.09 4.71
C ARG A 68 -9.95 61.02 5.30
N ARG A 69 -10.34 61.25 6.54
CA ARG A 69 -11.31 60.53 7.36
C ARG A 69 -12.74 61.07 7.19
N PRO A 70 -13.76 60.43 7.79
CA PRO A 70 -15.10 60.28 7.21
C PRO A 70 -16.13 61.26 7.85
N ARG A 71 -17.32 61.30 7.27
CA ARG A 71 -18.50 61.95 7.90
C ARG A 71 -19.62 60.93 8.12
N GLN A 72 -20.01 60.79 9.38
CA GLN A 72 -21.23 60.18 9.88
C GLN A 72 -22.44 61.02 9.54
N ALA A 73 -23.58 60.42 9.29
CA ALA A 73 -24.91 61.06 9.46
C ALA A 73 -25.85 60.03 10.11
N LYS A 74 -26.58 60.56 11.10
CA LYS A 74 -27.43 59.91 12.09
C LYS A 74 -28.80 59.53 11.55
N ALA A 75 -29.39 58.58 12.28
CA ALA A 75 -30.74 58.03 12.17
C ALA A 75 -31.85 59.07 12.48
N GLN A 76 -33.04 58.79 12.02
CA GLN A 76 -34.29 59.04 12.75
C GLN A 76 -35.28 57.89 12.49
N VAL A 77 -35.93 57.53 13.61
CA VAL A 77 -36.98 56.53 13.77
C VAL A 77 -38.32 57.26 13.65
N GLU A 78 -39.29 56.64 12.99
CA GLU A 78 -40.70 56.88 13.29
C GLU A 78 -41.55 55.65 13.15
N GLU A 79 -42.30 55.36 14.19
CA GLU A 79 -43.34 54.31 14.32
C GLU A 79 -44.65 54.78 13.65
N GLY A 80 -45.40 53.83 13.11
CA GLY A 80 -46.78 54.04 12.69
C GLY A 80 -47.53 52.73 12.48
N LYS A 81 -48.46 52.44 13.39
CA LYS A 81 -49.40 51.32 13.41
C LYS A 81 -50.48 51.42 12.32
N ALA A 82 -50.92 50.34 11.82
CA ALA A 82 -52.29 49.80 11.81
C ALA A 82 -52.75 49.19 10.48
N VAL A 83 -53.38 48.11 10.66
CA VAL A 83 -54.67 47.51 10.26
C VAL A 83 -54.64 46.52 9.10
N VAL A 84 -55.13 45.34 9.45
CA VAL A 84 -55.36 44.07 8.74
C VAL A 84 -56.47 44.26 7.68
N GLU A 85 -56.21 43.73 6.47
CA GLU A 85 -57.28 43.13 5.67
C GLU A 85 -56.81 41.95 4.88
N VAL A 86 -57.57 40.86 4.97
CA VAL A 86 -57.27 39.53 4.42
C VAL A 86 -57.81 39.44 3.02
N ILE A 87 -56.96 39.29 2.00
CA ILE A 87 -57.36 38.77 0.72
C ILE A 87 -56.55 37.52 0.37
N LYS A 88 -57.25 36.39 0.37
CA LYS A 88 -56.69 35.11 -0.10
C LYS A 88 -56.54 35.11 -1.62
N GLU A 89 -55.39 35.42 -2.09
CA GLU A 89 -55.00 35.07 -3.45
C GLU A 89 -53.97 33.96 -3.44
N LYS A 90 -54.28 32.86 -4.14
CA LYS A 90 -53.39 31.72 -4.31
C LYS A 90 -52.21 32.15 -5.19
N VAL A 91 -51.14 32.64 -4.57
CA VAL A 91 -49.87 32.81 -5.28
C VAL A 91 -49.24 31.42 -5.45
N ARG A 92 -49.32 30.94 -6.69
CA ARG A 92 -48.47 29.82 -7.15
C ARG A 92 -47.02 30.27 -7.05
N THR A 93 -46.31 29.86 -6.01
CA THR A 93 -44.84 29.98 -5.94
C THR A 93 -44.24 29.23 -7.12
N PRO A 94 -43.41 29.85 -7.96
CA PRO A 94 -42.67 29.10 -8.95
C PRO A 94 -41.76 28.13 -8.23
N ARG A 95 -41.93 26.82 -8.44
CA ARG A 95 -40.91 25.83 -8.09
C ARG A 95 -39.60 26.31 -8.69
N LYS A 96 -38.68 26.79 -7.84
CA LYS A 96 -37.27 26.94 -8.20
C LYS A 96 -36.84 25.57 -8.73
N LYS A 97 -36.66 25.45 -10.04
CA LYS A 97 -35.86 24.37 -10.62
C LYS A 97 -34.52 24.47 -9.91
N GLY A 98 -34.25 23.55 -8.99
CA GLY A 98 -32.95 23.38 -8.42
C GLY A 98 -31.99 23.20 -9.58
N ASN A 99 -31.09 24.15 -9.75
CA ASN A 99 -29.97 24.01 -10.65
C ASN A 99 -29.10 22.91 -10.00
N ASN A 100 -29.37 21.63 -10.32
CA ASN A 100 -28.54 20.51 -9.93
C ASN A 100 -27.21 20.70 -10.66
N LYS A 101 -26.30 21.48 -10.04
CA LYS A 101 -24.94 21.62 -10.53
C LYS A 101 -24.34 20.22 -10.49
N LYS A 102 -24.07 19.68 -11.66
CA LYS A 102 -23.43 18.37 -11.78
C LYS A 102 -22.04 18.46 -11.15
N THR A 103 -21.72 17.53 -10.27
CA THR A 103 -20.44 17.43 -9.57
C THR A 103 -19.83 16.05 -9.85
N VAL A 104 -18.51 15.94 -9.79
CA VAL A 104 -17.85 14.63 -9.64
C VAL A 104 -17.81 14.33 -8.16
N LYS A 105 -18.14 13.10 -7.78
CA LYS A 105 -17.91 12.59 -6.44
C LYS A 105 -16.57 11.86 -6.42
N VAL A 106 -15.71 12.22 -5.49
CA VAL A 106 -14.45 11.54 -5.17
C VAL A 106 -14.65 10.83 -3.86
N ILE A 107 -14.51 9.50 -3.88
CA ILE A 107 -14.87 8.61 -2.77
C ILE A 107 -13.69 7.71 -2.48
N PRO A 108 -12.80 8.07 -1.56
CA PRO A 108 -11.76 7.16 -1.10
C PRO A 108 -12.38 6.00 -0.33
N LEU A 109 -12.14 4.77 -0.78
CA LEU A 109 -12.59 3.55 -0.10
C LEU A 109 -11.47 2.93 0.75
N GLY A 110 -10.28 3.54 0.73
CA GLY A 110 -9.10 3.18 1.49
C GLY A 110 -7.92 4.11 1.19
N GLY A 111 -6.75 3.85 1.79
CA GLY A 111 -5.52 4.61 1.55
C GLY A 111 -5.43 5.96 2.28
N LEU A 112 -6.37 6.25 3.16
CA LEU A 112 -6.36 7.46 3.98
C LEU A 112 -6.19 7.09 5.46
N GLU A 113 -5.40 7.92 6.19
CA GLU A 113 -5.08 7.73 7.61
C GLU A 113 -4.23 6.48 7.91
N GLN A 114 -3.73 5.84 6.86
CA GLN A 114 -2.88 4.65 6.90
C GLN A 114 -1.93 4.64 5.72
N ILE A 115 -0.93 3.75 5.76
CA ILE A 115 -0.10 3.40 4.60
C ILE A 115 -0.61 2.06 4.08
N GLY A 116 -0.98 2.04 2.79
CA GLY A 116 -1.56 0.86 2.14
C GLY A 116 -3.05 0.98 1.84
N MET A 117 -3.61 -0.06 1.22
CA MET A 117 -5.03 -0.18 0.85
C MET A 117 -5.54 0.99 -0.01
N ASN A 118 -4.71 1.48 -0.95
CA ASN A 118 -5.08 2.61 -1.80
C ASN A 118 -6.18 2.22 -2.79
N ILE A 119 -7.31 2.89 -2.70
CA ILE A 119 -8.45 2.73 -3.62
C ILE A 119 -9.34 3.96 -3.56
N THR A 120 -9.61 4.58 -4.70
CA THR A 120 -10.50 5.74 -4.79
C THR A 120 -11.46 5.61 -5.97
N ALA A 121 -12.75 5.74 -5.72
CA ALA A 121 -13.79 5.79 -6.74
C ALA A 121 -14.08 7.23 -7.17
N PHE A 122 -14.27 7.45 -8.47
CA PHE A 122 -14.71 8.69 -9.06
C PHE A 122 -16.06 8.45 -9.75
N GLU A 123 -17.12 9.10 -9.29
CA GLU A 123 -18.46 8.95 -9.87
C GLU A 123 -18.92 10.25 -10.55
N TYR A 124 -19.41 10.12 -11.77
CA TYR A 124 -20.13 11.16 -12.49
C TYR A 124 -21.27 10.55 -13.31
N GLY A 125 -22.51 10.95 -13.03
CA GLY A 125 -23.67 10.42 -13.73
C GLY A 125 -23.80 8.89 -13.59
N GLU A 126 -23.73 8.19 -14.72
CA GLU A 126 -23.80 6.72 -14.80
C GLU A 126 -22.41 6.08 -15.03
N SER A 127 -21.37 6.77 -14.67
CA SER A 127 -19.99 6.29 -14.81
C SER A 127 -19.25 6.35 -13.50
N ILE A 128 -18.59 5.24 -13.13
CA ILE A 128 -17.65 5.13 -12.01
C ILE A 128 -16.36 4.56 -12.56
N ILE A 129 -15.24 5.21 -12.29
CA ILE A 129 -13.90 4.64 -12.45
C ILE A 129 -13.26 4.48 -11.08
N VAL A 130 -12.37 3.52 -10.95
CA VAL A 130 -11.66 3.25 -9.70
C VAL A 130 -10.17 3.37 -9.93
N VAL A 131 -9.50 4.21 -9.16
CA VAL A 131 -8.04 4.34 -9.18
C VAL A 131 -7.47 3.48 -8.08
N ASP A 132 -6.60 2.54 -8.47
CA ASP A 132 -5.94 1.55 -7.65
C ASP A 132 -6.88 0.57 -6.94
N CYS A 133 -6.32 -0.48 -6.35
CA CYS A 133 -7.02 -1.49 -5.56
C CYS A 133 -6.00 -2.27 -4.73
N GLY A 134 -5.46 -1.58 -3.73
CA GLY A 134 -4.39 -2.05 -2.90
C GLY A 134 -4.84 -2.87 -1.70
N LEU A 135 -3.90 -3.59 -1.08
CA LEU A 135 -4.05 -4.19 0.23
C LEU A 135 -3.30 -3.39 1.30
N ALA A 136 -3.60 -3.66 2.56
CA ALA A 136 -2.75 -3.31 3.70
C ALA A 136 -2.25 -4.57 4.40
N PHE A 137 -1.10 -4.47 5.06
CA PHE A 137 -0.62 -5.51 5.96
C PHE A 137 -1.31 -5.37 7.31
N PRO A 138 -1.55 -6.49 8.02
CA PRO A 138 -2.18 -6.44 9.34
C PRO A 138 -1.24 -5.83 10.38
N ASP A 139 -1.83 -5.12 11.35
CA ASP A 139 -1.13 -4.65 12.54
C ASP A 139 -0.74 -5.81 13.49
N GLU A 140 0.21 -5.59 14.39
CA GLU A 140 0.72 -6.61 15.33
C GLU A 140 -0.39 -7.25 16.20
N ASP A 141 -1.47 -6.55 16.43
CA ASP A 141 -2.61 -7.00 17.24
C ASP A 141 -3.67 -7.79 16.43
N MET A 142 -3.57 -7.80 15.09
CA MET A 142 -4.44 -8.59 14.21
C MET A 142 -3.96 -10.03 14.07
N LEU A 143 -3.96 -10.78 15.19
CA LEU A 143 -3.41 -12.12 15.27
C LEU A 143 -4.05 -13.09 14.26
N GLY A 144 -3.21 -13.70 13.41
CA GLY A 144 -3.61 -14.68 12.40
C GLY A 144 -4.28 -14.11 11.17
N ILE A 145 -4.24 -12.79 10.97
CA ILE A 145 -4.65 -12.15 9.72
C ILE A 145 -3.44 -12.08 8.79
N ASP A 146 -3.61 -12.52 7.55
CA ASP A 146 -2.55 -12.48 6.54
C ASP A 146 -2.46 -11.13 5.85
N LEU A 147 -3.62 -10.52 5.54
CA LEU A 147 -3.72 -9.21 4.89
C LEU A 147 -5.11 -8.58 5.06
N VAL A 148 -5.21 -7.28 4.77
CA VAL A 148 -6.45 -6.51 4.81
C VAL A 148 -6.75 -5.97 3.42
N ILE A 149 -7.98 -6.18 2.93
CA ILE A 149 -8.44 -5.65 1.64
C ILE A 149 -9.58 -4.64 1.85
N PRO A 150 -9.79 -3.70 0.91
CA PRO A 150 -10.84 -2.69 1.06
C PRO A 150 -12.26 -3.29 0.95
N ASP A 151 -13.18 -2.70 1.70
CA ASP A 151 -14.61 -2.92 1.47
C ASP A 151 -15.03 -2.17 0.19
N VAL A 152 -15.51 -2.94 -0.78
CA VAL A 152 -15.99 -2.42 -2.07
C VAL A 152 -17.50 -2.56 -2.23
N SER A 153 -18.25 -2.67 -1.14
CA SER A 153 -19.70 -2.80 -1.16
C SER A 153 -20.39 -1.69 -1.95
N TYR A 154 -19.84 -0.46 -1.86
CA TYR A 154 -20.30 0.66 -2.69
C TYR A 154 -20.20 0.38 -4.19
N LEU A 155 -19.07 -0.17 -4.64
CA LEU A 155 -18.84 -0.50 -6.06
C LEU A 155 -19.71 -1.68 -6.52
N VAL A 156 -19.86 -2.69 -5.68
CA VAL A 156 -20.72 -3.86 -5.96
C VAL A 156 -22.18 -3.43 -6.10
N ASN A 157 -22.67 -2.57 -5.22
CA ASN A 157 -24.04 -2.03 -5.26
C ASN A 157 -24.26 -1.11 -6.50
N ASN A 158 -23.20 -0.58 -7.06
CA ASN A 158 -23.23 0.26 -8.27
C ASN A 158 -22.56 -0.41 -9.49
N PHE A 159 -22.51 -1.74 -9.54
CA PHE A 159 -21.78 -2.53 -10.53
C PHE A 159 -21.99 -2.05 -11.97
N SER A 160 -23.22 -1.76 -12.38
CA SER A 160 -23.57 -1.31 -13.75
C SER A 160 -22.91 -0.01 -14.16
N LYS A 161 -22.55 0.85 -13.20
CA LYS A 161 -21.87 2.10 -13.42
C LYS A 161 -20.35 1.95 -13.50
N VAL A 162 -19.76 0.90 -12.91
CA VAL A 162 -18.30 0.74 -12.86
C VAL A 162 -17.75 0.39 -14.23
N LYS A 163 -16.90 1.28 -14.78
CA LYS A 163 -16.29 1.14 -16.11
C LYS A 163 -14.95 0.42 -16.09
N GLY A 164 -14.25 0.40 -14.96
CA GLY A 164 -12.98 -0.31 -14.78
C GLY A 164 -12.12 0.27 -13.70
N PHE A 165 -11.04 -0.48 -13.41
CA PHE A 165 -9.92 -0.04 -12.59
C PHE A 165 -8.85 0.61 -13.45
N VAL A 166 -8.23 1.68 -12.95
CA VAL A 166 -7.09 2.39 -13.54
C VAL A 166 -5.96 2.36 -12.53
N ILE A 167 -4.88 1.69 -12.86
CA ILE A 167 -3.81 1.38 -11.90
C ILE A 167 -2.60 2.27 -12.14
N THR A 168 -2.16 2.95 -11.09
CA THR A 168 -1.01 3.86 -11.13
C THR A 168 0.31 3.12 -11.27
N HIS A 169 0.54 2.07 -10.47
CA HIS A 169 1.76 1.27 -10.48
C HIS A 169 1.58 -0.09 -9.78
N GLY A 170 2.62 -0.91 -9.77
CA GLY A 170 2.54 -2.33 -9.38
C GLY A 170 2.91 -2.68 -7.94
N HIS A 171 2.91 -1.76 -6.98
CA HIS A 171 3.09 -2.08 -5.57
C HIS A 171 1.85 -2.74 -4.95
N GLU A 172 2.05 -3.54 -3.89
CA GLU A 172 0.99 -4.30 -3.23
C GLU A 172 -0.13 -3.43 -2.68
N ASP A 173 0.20 -2.29 -2.14
CA ASP A 173 -0.73 -1.32 -1.61
C ASP A 173 -1.53 -0.55 -2.67
N HIS A 174 -1.28 -0.86 -3.97
CA HIS A 174 -2.03 -0.36 -5.13
C HIS A 174 -2.66 -1.47 -5.98
N ILE A 175 -2.16 -2.72 -5.94
CA ILE A 175 -2.69 -3.83 -6.75
C ILE A 175 -3.08 -5.07 -5.95
N GLY A 176 -2.67 -5.16 -4.68
CA GLY A 176 -2.72 -6.42 -3.94
C GLY A 176 -4.10 -6.97 -3.69
N ALA A 177 -5.14 -6.11 -3.62
CA ALA A 177 -6.51 -6.55 -3.43
C ALA A 177 -7.23 -6.94 -4.74
N ILE A 178 -6.67 -6.63 -5.91
CA ILE A 178 -7.30 -6.90 -7.23
C ILE A 178 -7.80 -8.35 -7.37
N PRO A 179 -7.03 -9.41 -7.00
CA PRO A 179 -7.49 -10.78 -7.18
C PRO A 179 -8.72 -11.14 -6.34
N TYR A 180 -8.86 -10.51 -5.19
CA TYR A 180 -10.01 -10.70 -4.30
C TYR A 180 -11.24 -9.95 -4.81
N ILE A 181 -11.04 -8.70 -5.26
CA ILE A 181 -12.12 -7.82 -5.68
C ILE A 181 -12.69 -8.23 -7.03
N LEU A 182 -11.87 -8.65 -8.00
CA LEU A 182 -12.35 -9.09 -9.31
C LEU A 182 -13.21 -10.36 -9.25
N LYS A 183 -13.13 -11.17 -8.18
CA LYS A 183 -14.07 -12.26 -7.95
C LYS A 183 -15.51 -11.78 -7.73
N LYS A 184 -15.68 -10.57 -7.17
CA LYS A 184 -17.00 -9.95 -6.88
C LYS A 184 -17.37 -8.90 -7.93
N LEU A 185 -16.38 -8.21 -8.51
CA LEU A 185 -16.54 -7.07 -9.39
C LEU A 185 -15.64 -7.24 -10.62
N ASN A 186 -16.00 -8.16 -11.53
CA ASN A 186 -15.21 -8.46 -12.74
C ASN A 186 -15.39 -7.40 -13.82
N VAL A 187 -14.60 -6.34 -13.72
CA VAL A 187 -14.56 -5.21 -14.68
C VAL A 187 -13.16 -5.09 -15.29
N PRO A 188 -12.99 -4.38 -16.41
CA PRO A 188 -11.67 -4.18 -17.03
C PRO A 188 -10.67 -3.49 -16.11
N VAL A 189 -9.39 -3.87 -16.23
CA VAL A 189 -8.26 -3.26 -15.52
C VAL A 189 -7.30 -2.65 -16.53
N TYR A 190 -6.98 -1.38 -16.36
CA TYR A 190 -6.09 -0.60 -17.22
C TYR A 190 -4.82 -0.26 -16.44
N GLY A 191 -3.66 -0.48 -17.04
CA GLY A 191 -2.38 -0.18 -16.38
C GLY A 191 -1.23 -0.29 -17.37
N THR A 192 -0.03 0.07 -16.91
CA THR A 192 1.19 -0.07 -17.68
C THR A 192 1.64 -1.53 -17.77
N ARG A 193 2.59 -1.81 -18.65
CA ARG A 193 2.96 -3.17 -19.03
C ARG A 193 3.48 -4.00 -17.85
N LEU A 194 4.40 -3.44 -17.05
CA LEU A 194 4.94 -4.14 -15.89
C LEU A 194 3.87 -4.34 -14.81
N THR A 195 3.10 -3.29 -14.53
CA THR A 195 2.00 -3.33 -13.55
C THR A 195 1.01 -4.46 -13.86
N LEU A 196 0.56 -4.56 -15.13
CA LEU A 196 -0.38 -5.61 -15.53
C LEU A 196 0.25 -7.00 -15.53
N ALA A 197 1.53 -7.14 -15.83
CA ALA A 197 2.22 -8.42 -15.74
C ALA A 197 2.29 -8.94 -14.30
N LEU A 198 2.46 -8.04 -13.32
CA LEU A 198 2.41 -8.40 -11.91
C LEU A 198 0.99 -8.80 -11.47
N ILE A 199 -0.02 -8.03 -11.91
CA ILE A 199 -1.44 -8.37 -11.67
C ILE A 199 -1.77 -9.73 -12.29
N GLU A 200 -1.39 -9.99 -13.55
CA GLU A 200 -1.67 -11.26 -14.23
C GLU A 200 -1.14 -12.47 -13.45
N LYS A 201 0.07 -12.36 -12.86
CA LYS A 201 0.64 -13.43 -12.02
C LYS A 201 -0.22 -13.68 -10.79
N LYS A 202 -0.67 -12.62 -10.11
CA LYS A 202 -1.59 -12.72 -8.97
C LYS A 202 -2.93 -13.35 -9.36
N LEU A 203 -3.48 -12.96 -10.50
CA LEU A 203 -4.73 -13.53 -11.02
C LEU A 203 -4.59 -15.03 -11.34
N LYS A 204 -3.42 -15.46 -11.83
CA LYS A 204 -3.10 -16.88 -12.04
C LYS A 204 -3.04 -17.67 -10.74
N GLU A 205 -2.43 -17.12 -9.69
CA GLU A 205 -2.40 -17.72 -8.35
C GLU A 205 -3.82 -17.90 -7.78
N HIS A 206 -4.74 -16.98 -8.10
CA HIS A 206 -6.14 -17.02 -7.69
C HIS A 206 -7.07 -17.74 -8.68
N GLY A 207 -6.56 -18.24 -9.82
CA GLY A 207 -7.33 -18.99 -10.82
C GLY A 207 -8.36 -18.21 -11.61
N ILE A 208 -8.21 -16.88 -11.72
CA ILE A 208 -9.15 -15.98 -12.42
C ILE A 208 -8.52 -15.21 -13.59
N ASP A 209 -7.29 -15.55 -13.98
CA ASP A 209 -6.58 -14.91 -15.09
C ASP A 209 -7.34 -14.99 -16.43
N LYS A 210 -8.00 -16.11 -16.70
CA LYS A 210 -8.74 -16.34 -17.96
C LYS A 210 -10.04 -15.53 -18.06
N THR A 211 -10.60 -15.13 -16.93
CA THR A 211 -11.88 -14.38 -16.88
C THR A 211 -11.68 -12.88 -16.75
N SER A 212 -10.50 -12.44 -16.32
CA SER A 212 -10.15 -11.04 -16.08
C SER A 212 -9.72 -10.35 -17.39
N LYS A 213 -10.08 -9.08 -17.53
CA LYS A 213 -9.79 -8.28 -18.74
C LYS A 213 -8.72 -7.25 -18.42
N LEU A 214 -7.48 -7.49 -18.86
CA LEU A 214 -6.34 -6.60 -18.69
C LEU A 214 -6.06 -5.81 -19.97
N HIS A 215 -5.95 -4.49 -19.87
CA HIS A 215 -5.69 -3.57 -20.97
C HIS A 215 -4.41 -2.78 -20.74
N VAL A 216 -3.37 -3.10 -21.49
CA VAL A 216 -2.08 -2.39 -21.41
C VAL A 216 -2.23 -0.97 -21.97
N VAL A 217 -1.81 0.01 -21.18
CA VAL A 217 -1.77 1.43 -21.55
C VAL A 217 -0.32 1.91 -21.54
N LYS A 218 0.03 2.79 -22.47
CA LYS A 218 1.35 3.45 -22.52
C LYS A 218 1.26 4.85 -21.92
N HIS A 219 2.37 5.36 -21.40
CA HIS A 219 2.48 6.75 -21.01
C HIS A 219 2.14 7.68 -22.20
N GLY A 220 1.43 8.76 -21.95
CA GLY A 220 0.85 9.67 -22.94
C GLY A 220 -0.42 9.16 -23.61
N GLN A 221 -0.86 7.94 -23.32
CA GLN A 221 -2.11 7.40 -23.88
C GLN A 221 -3.30 7.75 -22.99
N THR A 222 -4.40 8.16 -23.61
CA THR A 222 -5.69 8.43 -22.97
C THR A 222 -6.68 7.29 -23.21
N VAL A 223 -7.33 6.80 -22.17
CA VAL A 223 -8.42 5.81 -22.25
C VAL A 223 -9.76 6.46 -21.92
N SER A 224 -10.82 6.06 -22.63
CA SER A 224 -12.19 6.57 -22.40
C SER A 224 -13.00 5.54 -21.60
N LEU A 225 -13.55 5.96 -20.46
CA LEU A 225 -14.25 5.13 -19.49
C LEU A 225 -15.59 5.79 -19.10
N GLY A 226 -16.58 5.65 -19.95
CA GLY A 226 -17.87 6.35 -19.80
C GLY A 226 -17.70 7.86 -19.97
N ASP A 227 -18.09 8.63 -18.94
CA ASP A 227 -17.96 10.09 -18.92
C ASP A 227 -16.52 10.57 -18.61
N PHE A 228 -15.61 9.66 -18.28
CA PHE A 228 -14.22 9.97 -17.94
C PHE A 228 -13.28 9.68 -19.10
N LYS A 229 -12.22 10.50 -19.24
CA LYS A 229 -11.04 10.18 -20.00
C LYS A 229 -9.83 10.24 -19.08
N VAL A 230 -9.00 9.21 -19.10
CA VAL A 230 -7.85 9.11 -18.21
C VAL A 230 -6.58 8.99 -19.02
N GLU A 231 -5.68 9.95 -18.88
CA GLU A 231 -4.34 9.96 -19.46
C GLU A 231 -3.33 9.46 -18.45
N PHE A 232 -2.49 8.51 -18.87
CA PHE A 232 -1.39 7.98 -18.08
C PHE A 232 -0.14 8.81 -18.32
N ILE A 233 0.33 9.50 -17.29
CA ILE A 233 1.49 10.39 -17.37
C ILE A 233 2.65 9.75 -16.67
N LYS A 234 3.83 9.72 -17.33
CA LYS A 234 5.00 9.11 -16.76
C LYS A 234 5.46 9.84 -15.51
N THR A 235 5.69 9.07 -14.44
CA THR A 235 6.38 9.53 -13.23
C THR A 235 7.49 8.56 -12.84
N ASN A 236 8.32 8.91 -11.84
CA ASN A 236 9.32 8.02 -11.27
C ASN A 236 8.87 7.61 -9.87
N HIS A 237 9.10 6.36 -9.55
CA HIS A 237 8.90 5.81 -8.22
C HIS A 237 9.94 4.72 -7.94
N SER A 238 9.81 3.95 -6.87
CA SER A 238 10.68 2.79 -6.57
C SER A 238 10.35 1.53 -7.37
N ILE A 239 9.42 1.61 -8.30
CA ILE A 239 9.07 0.56 -9.27
C ILE A 239 8.99 1.17 -10.68
N ALA A 240 9.41 0.41 -11.69
CA ALA A 240 9.31 0.86 -13.07
C ALA A 240 7.85 1.00 -13.54
N ASP A 241 7.64 1.83 -14.56
CA ASP A 241 6.33 2.09 -15.18
C ASP A 241 5.29 2.77 -14.28
N ALA A 242 5.69 3.45 -13.21
CA ALA A 242 4.78 4.24 -12.40
C ALA A 242 4.17 5.40 -13.22
N SER A 243 2.90 5.70 -12.95
CA SER A 243 2.10 6.71 -13.65
C SER A 243 1.37 7.63 -12.68
N ALA A 244 1.41 8.92 -12.94
CA ALA A 244 0.37 9.84 -12.51
C ALA A 244 -0.82 9.77 -13.51
N LEU A 245 -1.99 10.21 -13.09
CA LEU A 245 -3.21 10.15 -13.89
C LEU A 245 -3.84 11.53 -14.03
N ALA A 246 -4.06 11.99 -15.27
CA ALA A 246 -4.95 13.11 -15.52
C ALA A 246 -6.34 12.58 -15.85
N ILE A 247 -7.29 12.83 -14.96
CA ILE A 247 -8.67 12.38 -15.05
C ILE A 247 -9.51 13.56 -15.56
N PHE A 248 -9.77 13.57 -16.87
CA PHE A 248 -10.62 14.57 -17.51
C PHE A 248 -12.09 14.23 -17.27
N THR A 249 -12.79 15.16 -16.67
CA THR A 249 -14.21 15.04 -16.34
C THR A 249 -15.02 16.17 -16.98
N PRO A 250 -16.34 16.05 -17.10
CA PRO A 250 -17.16 17.15 -17.62
C PRO A 250 -17.17 18.44 -16.76
N VAL A 251 -16.61 18.41 -15.55
CA VAL A 251 -16.56 19.57 -14.64
C VAL A 251 -15.15 20.12 -14.43
N GLY A 252 -14.14 19.50 -15.03
CA GLY A 252 -12.73 19.91 -14.96
C GLY A 252 -11.79 18.72 -14.77
N THR A 253 -10.50 18.99 -14.84
CA THR A 253 -9.45 17.97 -14.74
C THR A 253 -9.07 17.71 -13.28
N ILE A 254 -9.09 16.45 -12.86
CA ILE A 254 -8.54 16.00 -11.59
C ILE A 254 -7.20 15.31 -11.87
N PHE A 255 -6.16 15.72 -11.17
CA PHE A 255 -4.83 15.12 -11.29
C PHE A 255 -4.53 14.28 -10.06
N HIS A 256 -4.28 12.98 -10.27
CA HIS A 256 -3.86 12.03 -9.24
C HIS A 256 -2.38 11.73 -9.43
N THR A 257 -1.53 12.09 -8.47
CA THR A 257 -0.08 11.92 -8.63
C THR A 257 0.37 10.47 -8.72
N GLY A 258 -0.44 9.52 -8.20
CA GLY A 258 0.10 8.23 -7.80
C GLY A 258 1.21 8.44 -6.79
N ASP A 259 2.02 7.43 -6.56
CA ASP A 259 3.25 7.57 -5.79
C ASP A 259 4.37 8.04 -6.71
N PHE A 260 5.13 9.03 -6.27
CA PHE A 260 6.14 9.63 -7.14
C PHE A 260 7.35 10.17 -6.39
N LYS A 261 8.42 10.33 -7.11
CA LYS A 261 9.54 11.23 -6.84
C LYS A 261 9.98 11.94 -8.11
N ILE A 262 10.79 12.97 -8.01
CA ILE A 262 11.38 13.63 -9.18
C ILE A 262 12.83 13.18 -9.32
N ASP A 263 13.08 12.20 -10.18
CA ASP A 263 14.42 11.70 -10.49
C ASP A 263 14.82 12.15 -11.89
N TYR A 264 15.72 13.14 -11.97
CA TYR A 264 16.23 13.65 -13.26
C TYR A 264 17.21 12.70 -13.95
N THR A 265 17.69 11.70 -13.23
CA THR A 265 18.68 10.74 -13.72
C THR A 265 18.32 9.31 -13.32
N PRO A 266 17.11 8.83 -13.69
CA PRO A 266 16.67 7.50 -13.32
C PRO A 266 17.64 6.42 -13.81
N VAL A 267 17.66 5.27 -13.16
CA VAL A 267 18.52 4.13 -13.55
C VAL A 267 18.07 3.55 -14.87
N PHE A 268 16.75 3.42 -15.03
CA PHE A 268 16.10 2.89 -16.23
C PHE A 268 14.98 3.84 -16.70
N GLY A 269 14.82 3.93 -18.02
CA GLY A 269 13.77 4.73 -18.65
C GLY A 269 14.03 6.24 -18.62
N GLU A 270 12.94 7.00 -18.75
CA GLU A 270 12.97 8.46 -18.84
C GLU A 270 12.59 9.11 -17.50
N PRO A 271 12.99 10.35 -17.23
CA PRO A 271 12.47 11.13 -16.10
C PRO A 271 10.94 11.30 -16.15
N ALA A 272 10.37 11.81 -15.07
CA ALA A 272 8.97 12.19 -15.00
C ALA A 272 8.63 13.25 -16.08
N ASP A 273 7.44 13.13 -16.69
CA ASP A 273 6.96 14.05 -17.73
C ASP A 273 6.43 15.35 -17.12
N LEU A 274 7.34 16.16 -16.59
CA LEU A 274 7.04 17.45 -15.99
C LEU A 274 6.46 18.44 -17.01
N GLN A 275 6.83 18.30 -18.30
CA GLN A 275 6.31 19.16 -19.36
C GLN A 275 4.79 18.93 -19.51
N ARG A 276 4.35 17.68 -19.61
CA ARG A 276 2.92 17.36 -19.73
C ARG A 276 2.14 17.78 -18.48
N MET A 277 2.73 17.62 -17.28
CA MET A 277 2.12 18.10 -16.04
C MET A 277 1.94 19.62 -16.05
N ALA A 278 2.92 20.38 -16.53
CA ALA A 278 2.83 21.85 -16.68
C ALA A 278 1.77 22.26 -17.71
N GLU A 279 1.63 21.53 -18.82
CA GLU A 279 0.60 21.75 -19.84
C GLU A 279 -0.79 21.57 -19.25
N ILE A 280 -1.03 20.50 -18.47
CA ILE A 280 -2.29 20.27 -17.76
C ILE A 280 -2.58 21.43 -16.77
N GLY A 281 -1.56 21.89 -16.05
CA GLY A 281 -1.71 23.05 -15.18
C GLY A 281 -2.10 24.33 -15.93
N LYS A 282 -1.57 24.52 -17.14
CA LYS A 282 -1.91 25.64 -18.02
C LYS A 282 -3.32 25.51 -18.62
N GLU A 283 -3.74 24.29 -18.95
CA GLU A 283 -5.10 23.99 -19.41
C GLU A 283 -6.15 24.19 -18.31
N GLY A 284 -5.76 24.02 -17.04
CA GLY A 284 -6.56 24.20 -15.83
C GLY A 284 -6.78 22.90 -15.06
N CYS A 285 -6.16 22.81 -13.89
CA CYS A 285 -6.34 21.71 -12.95
C CYS A 285 -7.39 22.08 -11.90
N LEU A 286 -8.52 21.37 -11.92
CA LEU A 286 -9.60 21.61 -10.95
C LEU A 286 -9.19 21.14 -9.55
N MET A 287 -8.62 19.93 -9.42
CA MET A 287 -8.18 19.38 -8.15
C MET A 287 -6.93 18.53 -8.35
N MET A 288 -5.98 18.63 -7.42
CA MET A 288 -4.86 17.71 -7.31
C MET A 288 -5.03 16.80 -6.10
N MET A 289 -4.93 15.50 -6.32
CA MET A 289 -4.80 14.47 -5.30
C MET A 289 -3.33 14.07 -5.24
N CYS A 290 -2.64 14.47 -4.15
CA CYS A 290 -1.18 14.33 -4.03
C CYS A 290 -0.82 13.40 -2.89
N GLU A 291 0.07 12.45 -3.13
CA GLU A 291 0.64 11.56 -2.11
C GLU A 291 1.34 12.35 -1.01
N SER A 292 1.43 11.78 0.19
CA SER A 292 1.89 12.50 1.37
C SER A 292 2.96 11.76 2.18
N THR A 293 3.41 10.59 1.76
CA THR A 293 4.26 9.67 2.53
C THR A 293 5.51 10.36 3.10
N ASN A 294 6.18 11.18 2.31
CA ASN A 294 7.36 11.94 2.75
C ASN A 294 7.11 13.46 2.92
N ALA A 295 5.86 13.91 3.03
CA ALA A 295 5.52 15.33 3.17
C ALA A 295 6.13 15.99 4.42
N MET A 296 6.53 15.22 5.42
CA MET A 296 7.23 15.71 6.61
C MET A 296 8.75 15.87 6.41
N LYS A 297 9.32 15.32 5.32
CA LYS A 297 10.76 15.37 5.05
C LYS A 297 11.10 16.59 4.19
N ALA A 298 12.02 17.42 4.67
CA ALA A 298 12.53 18.58 3.93
C ALA A 298 13.38 18.18 2.71
N GLY A 299 13.46 19.06 1.73
CA GLY A 299 14.33 18.89 0.56
C GLY A 299 13.73 18.00 -0.52
N PHE A 300 14.61 17.32 -1.25
CA PHE A 300 14.30 16.44 -2.37
C PHE A 300 14.71 15.01 -2.07
N THR A 301 14.01 14.06 -2.68
CA THR A 301 14.41 12.64 -2.68
C THR A 301 15.61 12.44 -3.61
N MET A 302 16.61 11.72 -3.13
CA MET A 302 17.82 11.43 -3.93
C MET A 302 17.52 10.53 -5.13
N SER A 303 18.33 10.66 -6.19
CA SER A 303 18.26 9.74 -7.32
C SER A 303 18.64 8.32 -6.93
N GLU A 304 17.95 7.33 -7.48
CA GLU A 304 18.23 5.90 -7.27
C GLU A 304 19.67 5.54 -7.68
N ARG A 305 20.27 6.26 -8.63
CA ARG A 305 21.69 6.07 -9.03
C ARG A 305 22.69 6.28 -7.91
N THR A 306 22.34 7.01 -6.84
CA THR A 306 23.25 7.21 -5.70
C THR A 306 23.53 5.90 -4.98
N VAL A 307 22.54 5.02 -4.89
CA VAL A 307 22.67 3.69 -4.26
C VAL A 307 23.66 2.79 -5.03
N GLY A 308 23.68 2.90 -6.36
CA GLY A 308 24.65 2.16 -7.18
C GLY A 308 26.11 2.53 -6.90
N LYS A 309 26.39 3.80 -6.54
CA LYS A 309 27.73 4.21 -6.11
C LYS A 309 28.11 3.60 -4.76
N THR A 310 27.17 3.55 -3.84
CA THR A 310 27.37 2.91 -2.54
C THR A 310 27.62 1.40 -2.71
N PHE A 311 26.88 0.71 -3.56
CA PHE A 311 27.15 -0.69 -3.88
C PHE A 311 28.57 -0.86 -4.46
N ASP A 312 28.99 -0.01 -5.39
CA ASP A 312 30.32 -0.08 -5.98
C ASP A 312 31.43 0.07 -4.92
N MET A 313 31.24 0.98 -3.97
CA MET A 313 32.16 1.17 -2.83
C MET A 313 32.20 -0.08 -1.95
N ILE A 314 31.05 -0.56 -1.48
CA ILE A 314 30.96 -1.75 -0.62
C ILE A 314 31.59 -2.97 -1.30
N PHE A 315 31.30 -3.22 -2.59
CA PHE A 315 31.86 -4.36 -3.31
C PHE A 315 33.39 -4.24 -3.52
N SER A 316 33.91 -3.00 -3.61
CA SER A 316 35.34 -2.77 -3.71
C SER A 316 36.08 -2.99 -2.40
N GLU A 317 35.45 -2.73 -1.27
CA GLU A 317 36.00 -2.92 0.08
C GLU A 317 35.93 -4.40 0.51
N HIS A 318 34.85 -5.11 0.15
CA HIS A 318 34.60 -6.48 0.56
C HIS A 318 34.87 -7.52 -0.56
N LYS A 319 36.05 -7.43 -1.16
CA LYS A 319 36.43 -8.32 -2.29
C LYS A 319 36.49 -9.79 -1.93
N ASN A 320 36.80 -10.12 -0.69
CA ASN A 320 37.01 -11.46 -0.18
C ASN A 320 35.79 -12.03 0.58
N ASN A 321 34.70 -11.27 0.66
CA ASN A 321 33.52 -11.67 1.41
C ASN A 321 32.39 -12.09 0.48
N ARG A 322 31.54 -13.02 0.91
CA ARG A 322 30.23 -13.22 0.28
C ARG A 322 29.32 -12.04 0.61
N ILE A 323 28.57 -11.55 -0.39
CA ILE A 323 27.66 -10.41 -0.21
C ILE A 323 26.22 -10.89 -0.34
N LEU A 324 25.39 -10.52 0.62
CA LEU A 324 23.94 -10.70 0.58
C LEU A 324 23.29 -9.31 0.53
N VAL A 325 22.32 -9.09 -0.36
CA VAL A 325 21.59 -7.83 -0.45
C VAL A 325 20.11 -8.10 -0.27
N ALA A 326 19.55 -7.62 0.82
CA ALA A 326 18.12 -7.67 1.07
C ALA A 326 17.46 -6.36 0.60
N THR A 327 16.47 -6.47 -0.27
CA THR A 327 15.76 -5.31 -0.83
C THR A 327 14.31 -5.65 -1.16
N PHE A 328 13.51 -4.64 -1.47
CA PHE A 328 12.17 -4.85 -2.02
C PHE A 328 12.25 -5.49 -3.41
N ALA A 329 11.48 -6.54 -3.62
CA ALA A 329 11.44 -7.25 -4.88
C ALA A 329 10.94 -6.37 -6.05
N SER A 330 10.08 -5.40 -5.74
CA SER A 330 9.51 -4.45 -6.71
C SER A 330 10.51 -3.39 -7.21
N ASN A 331 11.59 -3.14 -6.46
CA ASN A 331 12.59 -2.15 -6.86
C ASN A 331 13.54 -2.72 -7.93
N VAL A 332 13.02 -2.78 -9.14
CA VAL A 332 13.69 -3.33 -10.33
C VAL A 332 14.99 -2.58 -10.65
N ASP A 333 14.99 -1.26 -10.47
CA ASP A 333 16.17 -0.41 -10.71
C ASP A 333 17.30 -0.75 -9.74
N ARG A 334 17.00 -1.00 -8.48
CA ARG A 334 17.99 -1.40 -7.48
C ARG A 334 18.57 -2.77 -7.78
N VAL A 335 17.69 -3.73 -8.12
CA VAL A 335 18.13 -5.06 -8.52
C VAL A 335 19.05 -4.99 -9.74
N GLN A 336 18.72 -4.15 -10.73
CA GLN A 336 19.62 -3.92 -11.89
C GLN A 336 20.98 -3.38 -11.47
N GLN A 337 21.04 -2.43 -10.54
CA GLN A 337 22.29 -1.87 -10.04
C GLN A 337 23.13 -2.92 -9.30
N ILE A 338 22.48 -3.79 -8.49
CA ILE A 338 23.18 -4.90 -7.80
C ILE A 338 23.76 -5.88 -8.83
N ILE A 339 22.98 -6.28 -9.85
CA ILE A 339 23.42 -7.19 -10.92
C ILE A 339 24.59 -6.57 -11.69
N ASN A 340 24.51 -5.30 -12.06
CA ASN A 340 25.59 -4.60 -12.78
C ASN A 340 26.87 -4.54 -11.94
N THR A 341 26.76 -4.26 -10.65
CA THR A 341 27.90 -4.22 -9.74
C THR A 341 28.49 -5.62 -9.55
N ALA A 342 27.67 -6.65 -9.35
CA ALA A 342 28.14 -8.02 -9.27
C ALA A 342 28.90 -8.46 -10.54
N TYR A 343 28.35 -8.15 -11.71
CA TYR A 343 29.01 -8.42 -12.99
C TYR A 343 30.37 -7.70 -13.13
N LYS A 344 30.42 -6.41 -12.76
CA LYS A 344 31.65 -5.60 -12.76
C LYS A 344 32.78 -6.25 -11.93
N TYR A 345 32.43 -6.84 -10.78
CA TYR A 345 33.38 -7.52 -9.89
C TYR A 345 33.54 -9.02 -10.18
N GLY A 346 32.99 -9.53 -11.29
CA GLY A 346 33.11 -10.92 -11.72
C GLY A 346 32.44 -11.91 -10.77
N ARG A 347 31.36 -11.47 -10.10
CA ARG A 347 30.61 -12.31 -9.16
C ARG A 347 29.37 -12.91 -9.81
N LYS A 348 28.98 -14.10 -9.34
CA LYS A 348 27.72 -14.76 -9.71
C LYS A 348 26.60 -14.27 -8.81
N VAL A 349 25.42 -14.12 -9.36
CA VAL A 349 24.23 -13.66 -8.65
C VAL A 349 23.25 -14.82 -8.44
N VAL A 350 22.78 -14.99 -7.23
CA VAL A 350 21.67 -15.86 -6.87
C VAL A 350 20.50 -15.00 -6.43
N VAL A 351 19.30 -15.34 -6.87
CA VAL A 351 18.06 -14.68 -6.47
C VAL A 351 17.25 -15.62 -5.59
N GLU A 352 16.89 -15.16 -4.38
CA GLU A 352 16.18 -15.98 -3.42
C GLU A 352 14.97 -15.23 -2.83
N GLY A 353 13.87 -15.97 -2.70
CA GLY A 353 12.54 -15.46 -2.29
C GLY A 353 11.55 -15.48 -3.45
N ARG A 354 10.33 -16.00 -3.19
CA ARG A 354 9.30 -16.21 -4.23
C ARG A 354 8.95 -14.94 -4.98
N SER A 355 8.65 -13.86 -4.27
CA SER A 355 8.31 -12.56 -4.88
C SER A 355 9.48 -12.01 -5.70
N MET A 356 10.72 -12.11 -5.20
CA MET A 356 11.92 -11.66 -5.90
C MET A 356 12.10 -12.39 -7.24
N VAL A 357 12.02 -13.72 -7.24
CA VAL A 357 12.11 -14.53 -8.47
C VAL A 357 10.98 -14.18 -9.45
N THR A 358 9.77 -13.99 -8.94
CA THR A 358 8.58 -13.70 -9.76
C THR A 358 8.71 -12.34 -10.44
N ILE A 359 9.11 -11.30 -9.70
CA ILE A 359 9.20 -9.92 -10.22
C ILE A 359 10.39 -9.76 -11.14
N ILE A 360 11.57 -10.29 -10.76
CA ILE A 360 12.77 -10.24 -11.63
C ILE A 360 12.52 -10.99 -12.94
N GLY A 361 11.87 -12.17 -12.88
CA GLY A 361 11.50 -12.92 -14.09
C GLY A 361 10.58 -12.13 -15.02
N ALA A 362 9.57 -11.44 -14.48
CA ALA A 362 8.69 -10.57 -15.27
C ALA A 362 9.46 -9.36 -15.85
N ALA A 363 10.31 -8.75 -15.05
CA ALA A 363 11.11 -7.60 -15.47
C ALA A 363 12.12 -7.95 -16.56
N ASP A 364 12.77 -9.14 -16.50
CA ASP A 364 13.67 -9.66 -17.54
C ASP A 364 12.91 -9.96 -18.83
N GLU A 365 11.77 -10.68 -18.74
CA GLU A 365 10.93 -10.99 -19.89
C GLU A 365 10.43 -9.75 -20.63
N LEU A 366 10.10 -8.70 -19.88
CA LEU A 366 9.59 -7.43 -20.42
C LEU A 366 10.69 -6.45 -20.81
N GLY A 367 11.97 -6.75 -20.50
CA GLY A 367 13.13 -5.94 -20.84
C GLY A 367 13.39 -4.76 -19.89
N TYR A 368 12.84 -4.78 -18.68
CA TYR A 368 13.12 -3.79 -17.63
C TYR A 368 14.41 -4.08 -16.87
N ILE A 369 14.88 -5.33 -16.88
CA ILE A 369 16.18 -5.76 -16.36
C ILE A 369 16.99 -6.37 -17.50
N LYS A 370 18.29 -6.12 -17.48
CA LYS A 370 19.27 -6.74 -18.37
C LYS A 370 20.24 -7.57 -17.55
N ILE A 371 20.19 -8.87 -17.69
CA ILE A 371 21.06 -9.80 -16.97
C ILE A 371 22.17 -10.25 -17.92
N PRO A 372 23.45 -9.84 -17.69
CA PRO A 372 24.56 -10.31 -18.53
C PRO A 372 24.67 -11.84 -18.47
N GLU A 373 24.99 -12.47 -19.61
CA GLU A 373 25.08 -13.91 -19.74
C GLU A 373 26.03 -14.51 -18.70
N GLY A 374 25.62 -15.63 -18.11
CA GLY A 374 26.39 -16.34 -17.11
C GLY A 374 26.53 -15.63 -15.75
N THR A 375 25.88 -14.49 -15.53
CA THR A 375 25.89 -13.80 -14.22
C THR A 375 24.92 -14.43 -13.23
N LEU A 376 23.69 -14.73 -13.66
CA LEU A 376 22.69 -15.37 -12.82
C LEU A 376 22.91 -16.88 -12.78
N ILE A 377 22.93 -17.47 -11.58
CA ILE A 377 23.03 -18.91 -11.35
C ILE A 377 21.89 -19.40 -10.46
N ASP A 378 21.60 -20.69 -10.56
CA ASP A 378 20.66 -21.35 -9.65
C ASP A 378 21.25 -21.44 -8.23
N ILE A 379 20.40 -21.33 -7.21
CA ILE A 379 20.80 -21.46 -5.81
C ILE A 379 21.47 -22.83 -5.51
N ASP A 380 21.10 -23.89 -6.22
CA ASP A 380 21.70 -25.22 -6.04
C ASP A 380 23.16 -25.27 -6.53
N ARG A 381 23.54 -24.32 -7.39
CA ARG A 381 24.92 -24.14 -7.86
C ARG A 381 25.74 -23.18 -7.02
N LEU A 382 25.18 -22.59 -5.97
CA LEU A 382 25.89 -21.66 -5.08
C LEU A 382 27.18 -22.30 -4.53
N LYS A 383 27.15 -23.58 -4.18
CA LYS A 383 28.29 -24.37 -3.70
C LYS A 383 29.42 -24.60 -4.72
N ASP A 384 29.13 -24.41 -6.01
CA ASP A 384 30.11 -24.60 -7.09
C ASP A 384 31.07 -23.36 -7.20
N TYR A 385 30.80 -22.30 -6.48
CA TYR A 385 31.56 -21.05 -6.51
C TYR A 385 32.08 -20.71 -5.11
N PRO A 386 33.31 -20.16 -5.02
CA PRO A 386 33.81 -19.68 -3.75
C PRO A 386 32.97 -18.50 -3.25
N PRO A 387 32.80 -18.34 -1.91
CA PRO A 387 31.92 -17.33 -1.32
C PRO A 387 32.13 -15.91 -1.86
N GLU A 388 33.38 -15.48 -1.98
CA GLU A 388 33.76 -14.16 -2.48
C GLU A 388 33.41 -13.91 -3.96
N LYS A 389 33.03 -14.95 -4.68
CA LYS A 389 32.55 -14.85 -6.07
C LYS A 389 31.03 -14.89 -6.17
N THR A 390 30.31 -14.77 -5.07
CA THR A 390 28.85 -14.87 -5.05
C THR A 390 28.19 -13.64 -4.44
N VAL A 391 27.00 -13.33 -4.94
CA VAL A 391 26.09 -12.31 -4.41
C VAL A 391 24.70 -12.93 -4.33
N LEU A 392 24.05 -12.81 -3.20
CA LEU A 392 22.65 -13.24 -3.03
C LEU A 392 21.74 -12.00 -2.97
N ILE A 393 20.76 -11.91 -3.86
CA ILE A 393 19.68 -10.92 -3.79
C ILE A 393 18.49 -11.61 -3.15
N THR A 394 17.98 -11.06 -2.04
CA THR A 394 16.98 -11.75 -1.23
C THR A 394 15.87 -10.82 -0.73
N THR A 395 14.72 -11.41 -0.38
CA THR A 395 13.64 -10.74 0.36
C THR A 395 13.92 -10.80 1.86
N GLY A 396 13.12 -10.05 2.65
CA GLY A 396 13.20 -10.04 4.12
C GLY A 396 13.87 -8.80 4.68
N SER A 397 13.96 -7.75 3.88
CA SER A 397 14.48 -6.46 4.33
C SER A 397 13.58 -5.73 5.33
N GLN A 398 12.34 -6.20 5.53
CA GLN A 398 11.38 -5.70 6.52
C GLN A 398 11.23 -6.61 7.74
N GLY A 399 12.03 -7.65 7.83
CA GLY A 399 12.03 -8.57 9.00
C GLY A 399 10.86 -9.55 9.00
N GLU A 400 10.14 -9.73 7.89
CA GLU A 400 9.04 -10.68 7.77
C GLU A 400 9.55 -12.10 8.07
N SER A 401 8.92 -12.79 9.00
CA SER A 401 9.41 -14.08 9.53
C SER A 401 9.55 -15.17 8.48
N MET A 402 8.70 -15.16 7.47
CA MET A 402 8.70 -16.14 6.38
C MET A 402 9.59 -15.74 5.20
N ALA A 403 10.15 -14.55 5.19
CA ALA A 403 11.04 -14.09 4.13
C ALA A 403 12.40 -14.82 4.15
N ALA A 404 13.09 -14.80 3.02
CA ALA A 404 14.29 -15.62 2.84
C ALA A 404 15.42 -15.20 3.81
N LEU A 405 15.71 -13.89 3.96
CA LEU A 405 16.74 -13.41 4.89
C LEU A 405 16.43 -13.76 6.36
N SER A 406 15.18 -13.57 6.81
CA SER A 406 14.77 -13.89 8.18
C SER A 406 14.95 -15.39 8.47
N ARG A 407 14.64 -16.27 7.51
CA ARG A 407 14.89 -17.70 7.61
C ARG A 407 16.38 -18.07 7.62
N MET A 408 17.22 -17.31 6.88
CA MET A 408 18.69 -17.46 6.93
C MET A 408 19.24 -17.01 8.29
N ALA A 409 18.78 -15.87 8.78
CA ALA A 409 19.17 -15.33 10.08
C ALA A 409 18.81 -16.28 11.23
N SER A 410 17.63 -16.87 11.23
CA SER A 410 17.17 -17.85 12.24
C SER A 410 17.63 -19.28 11.98
N SER A 411 18.49 -19.56 10.98
CA SER A 411 19.02 -20.90 10.62
C SER A 411 17.98 -21.93 10.18
N VAL A 412 16.80 -21.48 9.71
CA VAL A 412 15.76 -22.39 9.18
C VAL A 412 15.67 -22.40 7.66
N HIS A 413 16.56 -21.66 6.99
CA HIS A 413 16.63 -21.68 5.52
C HIS A 413 17.31 -22.96 5.04
N ARG A 414 16.70 -23.68 4.10
CA ARG A 414 17.12 -25.05 3.70
C ARG A 414 18.41 -25.09 2.90
N LYS A 415 18.73 -24.03 2.12
CA LYS A 415 19.81 -24.05 1.13
C LYS A 415 20.95 -23.09 1.44
N VAL A 416 20.72 -22.07 2.26
CA VAL A 416 21.70 -21.04 2.58
C VAL A 416 21.81 -20.87 4.08
N SER A 417 23.03 -20.93 4.62
CA SER A 417 23.38 -20.58 5.98
C SER A 417 24.22 -19.30 5.97
N ILE A 418 24.00 -18.43 6.95
CA ILE A 418 24.85 -17.28 7.20
C ILE A 418 26.18 -17.76 7.73
N MET A 419 27.27 -17.26 7.18
CA MET A 419 28.64 -17.57 7.56
C MET A 419 29.26 -16.40 8.31
N PRO A 420 30.24 -16.63 9.19
CA PRO A 420 31.12 -15.57 9.66
C PRO A 420 31.73 -14.84 8.45
N ASP A 421 31.92 -13.53 8.59
CA ASP A 421 32.45 -12.63 7.55
C ASP A 421 31.52 -12.44 6.30
N ASP A 422 30.29 -12.95 6.30
CA ASP A 422 29.30 -12.52 5.31
C ASP A 422 29.03 -11.01 5.46
N VAL A 423 28.88 -10.32 4.34
CA VAL A 423 28.44 -8.92 4.31
C VAL A 423 26.98 -8.88 3.89
N VAL A 424 26.11 -8.43 4.80
CA VAL A 424 24.66 -8.33 4.56
C VAL A 424 24.28 -6.86 4.42
N ILE A 425 23.84 -6.48 3.24
CA ILE A 425 23.38 -5.13 2.92
C ILE A 425 21.86 -5.10 3.06
N MET A 426 21.34 -4.31 4.01
CA MET A 426 19.91 -4.04 4.15
C MET A 426 19.56 -2.82 3.30
N SER A 427 19.12 -3.06 2.07
CA SER A 427 18.85 -2.01 1.08
C SER A 427 17.37 -1.57 1.11
N SER A 428 16.89 -1.26 2.31
CA SER A 428 15.56 -0.69 2.56
C SER A 428 15.55 0.05 3.90
N THR A 429 14.63 1.00 4.05
CA THR A 429 14.29 1.57 5.36
C THR A 429 13.09 0.79 5.94
N PRO A 430 13.07 0.49 7.24
CA PRO A 430 11.89 -0.11 7.86
C PRO A 430 10.62 0.70 7.59
N ILE A 431 9.56 0.03 7.16
CA ILE A 431 8.22 0.60 7.11
C ILE A 431 7.79 0.84 8.58
N PRO A 432 7.09 1.94 8.90
CA PRO A 432 6.59 2.17 10.25
C PRO A 432 5.86 0.94 10.80
N GLY A 433 6.26 0.49 12.00
CA GLY A 433 5.77 -0.74 12.64
C GLY A 433 6.72 -1.94 12.50
N ASN A 434 7.61 -1.98 11.51
CA ASN A 434 8.52 -3.10 11.27
C ASN A 434 9.91 -2.96 11.96
N GLU A 435 10.15 -1.87 12.70
CA GLU A 435 11.47 -1.56 13.28
C GLU A 435 11.99 -2.67 14.19
N LYS A 436 11.12 -3.23 15.02
CA LYS A 436 11.48 -4.34 15.94
C LYS A 436 11.84 -5.62 15.18
N ALA A 437 11.07 -5.95 14.15
CA ALA A 437 11.30 -7.14 13.34
C ALA A 437 12.62 -7.03 12.56
N VAL A 438 12.89 -5.87 11.96
CA VAL A 438 14.17 -5.60 11.30
C VAL A 438 15.33 -5.64 12.28
N ALA A 439 15.23 -4.99 13.45
CA ALA A 439 16.27 -5.01 14.48
C ALA A 439 16.57 -6.43 14.96
N LYS A 440 15.55 -7.29 15.09
CA LYS A 440 15.73 -8.71 15.42
C LYS A 440 16.57 -9.44 14.38
N VAL A 441 16.25 -9.30 13.10
CA VAL A 441 17.00 -9.93 12.00
C VAL A 441 18.44 -9.44 11.96
N VAL A 442 18.68 -8.13 12.13
CA VAL A 442 20.02 -7.54 12.19
C VAL A 442 20.84 -8.14 13.33
N ASN A 443 20.26 -8.27 14.53
CA ASN A 443 20.94 -8.88 15.68
C ASN A 443 21.24 -10.38 15.43
N GLU A 444 20.30 -11.14 14.86
CA GLU A 444 20.52 -12.56 14.54
C GLU A 444 21.65 -12.77 13.53
N LEU A 445 21.78 -11.86 12.52
CA LEU A 445 22.88 -11.86 11.57
C LEU A 445 24.21 -11.53 12.23
N ALA A 446 24.25 -10.48 13.06
CA ALA A 446 25.45 -10.07 13.78
C ALA A 446 25.94 -11.16 14.76
N MET A 447 25.04 -11.86 15.45
CA MET A 447 25.39 -13.00 16.31
C MET A 447 26.03 -14.17 15.56
N LYS A 448 25.84 -14.24 14.24
CA LYS A 448 26.50 -15.25 13.37
C LYS A 448 27.84 -14.77 12.81
N GLY A 449 28.30 -13.58 13.17
CA GLY A 449 29.55 -12.98 12.71
C GLY A 449 29.43 -12.27 11.36
N ALA A 450 28.21 -12.04 10.86
CA ALA A 450 28.03 -11.27 9.64
C ALA A 450 28.14 -9.76 9.91
N GLU A 451 28.76 -9.04 8.99
CA GLU A 451 28.74 -7.58 8.95
C GLU A 451 27.43 -7.10 8.33
N VAL A 452 26.67 -6.23 9.03
CA VAL A 452 25.41 -5.71 8.51
C VAL A 452 25.50 -4.23 8.20
N ILE A 453 25.31 -3.88 6.91
CA ILE A 453 25.38 -2.51 6.40
C ILE A 453 23.98 -1.97 6.19
N LEU A 454 23.64 -0.86 6.87
CA LEU A 454 22.34 -0.20 6.85
C LEU A 454 22.37 1.19 6.21
N GLN A 455 23.57 1.82 6.15
CA GLN A 455 23.69 3.23 5.75
C GLN A 455 23.84 3.39 4.24
N ASP A 456 23.22 4.45 3.69
CA ASP A 456 23.33 4.90 2.30
C ASP A 456 23.00 3.84 1.23
N THR A 457 22.34 2.76 1.63
CA THR A 457 21.96 1.63 0.77
C THR A 457 20.52 1.72 0.27
N HIS A 458 19.80 2.77 0.65
CA HIS A 458 18.38 2.96 0.29
C HIS A 458 18.07 4.41 -0.05
N VAL A 459 17.21 4.59 -1.05
CA VAL A 459 16.57 5.85 -1.42
C VAL A 459 15.07 5.61 -1.51
N SER A 460 14.28 6.52 -0.95
CA SER A 460 12.82 6.46 -0.99
C SER A 460 12.28 6.57 -2.42
N GLY A 461 11.12 5.98 -2.67
CA GLY A 461 10.34 6.19 -3.89
C GLY A 461 9.41 7.40 -3.85
N HIS A 462 9.24 8.02 -2.66
CA HIS A 462 8.23 9.05 -2.41
C HIS A 462 8.82 10.46 -2.36
N ALA A 463 8.01 11.43 -2.80
CA ALA A 463 8.35 12.84 -2.88
C ALA A 463 8.51 13.50 -1.50
N CYS A 464 9.60 14.22 -1.30
CA CYS A 464 9.83 15.12 -0.19
C CYS A 464 9.15 16.49 -0.42
N GLN A 465 9.26 17.43 0.52
CA GLN A 465 8.53 18.71 0.50
C GLN A 465 8.73 19.52 -0.78
N GLU A 466 9.97 19.61 -1.28
CA GLU A 466 10.25 20.45 -2.46
C GLU A 466 9.70 19.84 -3.76
N GLU A 467 9.60 18.51 -3.83
CA GLU A 467 8.98 17.80 -4.95
C GLU A 467 7.46 17.98 -4.94
N ILE A 468 6.84 17.92 -3.75
CA ILE A 468 5.41 18.21 -3.56
C ILE A 468 5.11 19.67 -3.95
N LYS A 469 5.94 20.64 -3.52
CA LYS A 469 5.82 22.06 -3.93
C LYS A 469 5.95 22.22 -5.44
N LEU A 470 6.87 21.48 -6.08
CA LEU A 470 7.02 21.49 -7.53
C LEU A 470 5.72 21.06 -8.22
N MET A 471 5.05 20.00 -7.75
CA MET A 471 3.77 19.57 -8.30
C MET A 471 2.69 20.64 -8.16
N TYR A 472 2.57 21.30 -6.99
CA TYR A 472 1.66 22.43 -6.80
C TYR A 472 1.99 23.60 -7.74
N SER A 473 3.26 23.87 -7.99
CA SER A 473 3.71 24.95 -8.89
C SER A 473 3.39 24.67 -10.36
N LEU A 474 3.55 23.41 -10.80
CA LEU A 474 3.27 22.98 -12.18
C LEU A 474 1.78 22.95 -12.48
N LEU A 475 1.00 22.33 -11.61
CA LEU A 475 -0.43 22.05 -11.82
C LEU A 475 -1.33 23.22 -11.42
N LYS A 476 -0.93 24.06 -10.47
CA LYS A 476 -1.70 25.21 -9.93
C LYS A 476 -3.18 24.86 -9.68
N PRO A 477 -3.48 23.79 -8.94
CA PRO A 477 -4.83 23.30 -8.80
C PRO A 477 -5.70 24.30 -8.03
N LYS A 478 -6.99 24.37 -8.38
CA LYS A 478 -7.97 25.17 -7.60
C LYS A 478 -8.22 24.55 -6.23
N TYR A 479 -8.29 23.20 -6.17
CA TYR A 479 -8.50 22.43 -4.96
C TYR A 479 -7.36 21.42 -4.76
N ALA A 480 -7.12 21.04 -3.51
CA ALA A 480 -6.17 20.03 -3.15
C ALA A 480 -6.80 18.97 -2.23
N MET A 481 -6.41 17.72 -2.41
CA MET A 481 -6.76 16.62 -1.54
C MET A 481 -5.49 15.79 -1.27
N PRO A 482 -4.80 16.00 -0.14
CA PRO A 482 -3.71 15.12 0.29
C PRO A 482 -4.19 13.67 0.49
N ILE A 483 -3.52 12.73 -0.16
CA ILE A 483 -3.81 11.29 -0.13
C ILE A 483 -2.57 10.51 0.30
N HIS A 484 -2.69 9.19 0.42
CA HIS A 484 -1.62 8.23 0.69
C HIS A 484 -0.73 8.63 1.88
N GLY A 485 -1.00 8.06 3.03
CA GLY A 485 -0.28 8.30 4.28
C GLY A 485 -1.17 8.51 5.48
N GLU A 486 -0.56 8.41 6.64
CA GLU A 486 -1.22 8.67 7.91
C GLU A 486 -1.72 10.12 8.00
N TYR A 487 -2.59 10.40 8.95
CA TYR A 487 -3.17 11.73 9.17
C TYR A 487 -2.09 12.84 9.28
N ARG A 488 -0.98 12.58 10.01
CA ARG A 488 0.13 13.54 10.18
C ARG A 488 0.83 13.87 8.84
N HIS A 489 1.00 12.89 7.96
CA HIS A 489 1.61 13.08 6.64
C HIS A 489 0.72 13.95 5.75
N ARG A 490 -0.57 13.67 5.74
CA ARG A 490 -1.57 14.42 4.96
C ARG A 490 -1.73 15.85 5.49
N MET A 491 -1.63 16.06 6.81
CA MET A 491 -1.62 17.40 7.40
C MET A 491 -0.37 18.20 7.02
N ALA A 492 0.80 17.55 6.92
CA ALA A 492 2.01 18.21 6.43
C ALA A 492 1.85 18.63 4.95
N ASN A 493 1.30 17.76 4.08
CA ASN A 493 1.01 18.08 2.69
C ASN A 493 -0.03 19.22 2.58
N LYS A 494 -1.06 19.23 3.42
CA LYS A 494 -1.99 20.37 3.53
C LYS A 494 -1.27 21.69 3.81
N SER A 495 -0.35 21.69 4.79
CA SER A 495 0.44 22.89 5.12
C SER A 495 1.32 23.34 3.94
N ILE A 496 1.85 22.39 3.16
CA ILE A 496 2.57 22.69 1.92
C ILE A 496 1.62 23.33 0.90
N ALA A 497 0.44 22.77 0.65
CA ALA A 497 -0.55 23.32 -0.26
C ALA A 497 -0.94 24.76 0.10
N GLU A 498 -1.20 25.02 1.38
CA GLU A 498 -1.50 26.36 1.90
C GLU A 498 -0.32 27.34 1.69
N SER A 499 0.92 26.88 1.93
CA SER A 499 2.12 27.67 1.68
C SER A 499 2.34 28.03 0.21
N MET A 500 1.82 27.19 -0.70
CA MET A 500 1.83 27.41 -2.15
C MET A 500 0.67 28.29 -2.64
N GLY A 501 -0.12 28.85 -1.72
CA GLY A 501 -1.17 29.81 -2.02
C GLY A 501 -2.56 29.21 -2.25
N ILE A 502 -2.78 27.93 -1.98
CA ILE A 502 -4.13 27.34 -2.03
C ILE A 502 -4.88 27.77 -0.76
N PRO A 503 -6.07 28.39 -0.87
CA PRO A 503 -6.86 28.75 0.30
C PRO A 503 -7.17 27.54 1.16
N LYS A 504 -7.16 27.72 2.50
CA LYS A 504 -7.37 26.64 3.46
C LYS A 504 -8.68 25.87 3.24
N GLU A 505 -9.74 26.58 2.86
CA GLU A 505 -11.06 26.02 2.52
C GLU A 505 -11.07 25.22 1.22
N ASN A 506 -10.04 25.35 0.40
CA ASN A 506 -9.86 24.61 -0.83
C ASN A 506 -8.95 23.36 -0.66
N VAL A 507 -8.54 23.04 0.56
CA VAL A 507 -7.75 21.82 0.87
C VAL A 507 -8.58 20.88 1.72
N ALA A 508 -8.99 19.74 1.14
CA ALA A 508 -9.79 18.72 1.83
C ALA A 508 -8.90 17.69 2.53
N ILE A 509 -9.12 17.52 3.83
CA ILE A 509 -8.67 16.35 4.58
C ILE A 509 -9.93 15.53 4.90
N VAL A 510 -10.12 14.46 4.16
CA VAL A 510 -11.28 13.57 4.27
C VAL A 510 -10.85 12.21 4.81
N SER A 511 -11.77 11.43 5.35
CA SER A 511 -11.55 10.06 5.78
C SER A 511 -12.02 9.05 4.73
N SER A 512 -11.59 7.81 4.84
CA SER A 512 -12.11 6.73 3.98
C SER A 512 -13.62 6.62 4.14
N GLY A 513 -14.34 6.54 3.01
CA GLY A 513 -15.81 6.52 2.95
C GLY A 513 -16.45 7.91 2.75
N ASP A 514 -15.75 8.99 3.00
CA ASP A 514 -16.31 10.33 2.75
C ASP A 514 -16.54 10.59 1.26
N VAL A 515 -17.69 11.20 0.94
CA VAL A 515 -18.06 11.57 -0.42
C VAL A 515 -17.76 13.06 -0.64
N LEU A 516 -16.65 13.36 -1.32
CA LEU A 516 -16.26 14.71 -1.69
C LEU A 516 -16.88 15.08 -3.04
N GLU A 517 -17.80 16.01 -3.06
CA GLU A 517 -18.34 16.60 -4.28
C GLU A 517 -17.48 17.75 -4.79
N VAL A 518 -17.07 17.64 -6.06
CA VAL A 518 -16.15 18.60 -6.70
C VAL A 518 -16.71 19.12 -8.01
N SER A 519 -16.69 20.43 -8.16
CA SER A 519 -16.87 21.15 -9.44
C SER A 519 -16.22 22.53 -9.33
N ASP A 520 -16.26 23.33 -10.40
CA ASP A 520 -15.75 24.70 -10.31
C ASP A 520 -16.39 25.54 -9.17
N GLN A 521 -17.62 25.22 -8.75
CA GLN A 521 -18.35 26.00 -7.74
C GLN A 521 -18.71 25.20 -6.49
N VAL A 522 -18.39 23.93 -6.42
CA VAL A 522 -18.73 23.04 -5.29
C VAL A 522 -17.48 22.30 -4.86
N PHE A 523 -17.15 22.40 -3.60
CA PHE A 523 -16.08 21.63 -2.95
C PHE A 523 -16.50 21.35 -1.51
N LYS A 524 -17.09 20.18 -1.27
CA LYS A 524 -17.63 19.85 0.06
C LYS A 524 -17.79 18.34 0.23
N VAL A 525 -17.66 17.88 1.45
CA VAL A 525 -18.13 16.56 1.85
C VAL A 525 -19.65 16.57 1.92
N SER A 526 -20.31 15.67 1.21
CA SER A 526 -21.77 15.61 1.07
C SER A 526 -22.41 14.37 1.66
N GLY A 527 -21.64 13.36 2.04
CA GLY A 527 -22.10 12.10 2.60
C GLY A 527 -20.96 11.18 2.99
N HIS A 528 -21.32 9.96 3.34
CA HIS A 528 -20.40 8.89 3.69
C HIS A 528 -20.93 7.57 3.15
N VAL A 529 -20.05 6.68 2.73
CA VAL A 529 -20.34 5.30 2.33
C VAL A 529 -19.52 4.34 3.21
N ASP A 530 -19.98 3.11 3.33
CA ASP A 530 -19.21 2.10 4.05
C ASP A 530 -17.86 1.90 3.36
N ALA A 531 -16.80 2.05 4.13
CA ALA A 531 -15.42 1.84 3.72
C ALA A 531 -14.61 1.38 4.93
N GLY A 532 -13.88 0.32 4.78
CA GLY A 532 -13.09 -0.26 5.87
C GLY A 532 -12.25 -1.41 5.38
N GLY A 533 -11.57 -2.07 6.33
CA GLY A 533 -10.77 -3.26 6.05
C GLY A 533 -11.60 -4.52 6.17
N ILE A 534 -11.49 -5.40 5.19
CA ILE A 534 -11.98 -6.78 5.25
C ILE A 534 -10.77 -7.68 5.49
N TYR A 535 -10.80 -8.47 6.55
CA TYR A 535 -9.70 -9.34 6.93
C TYR A 535 -9.65 -10.60 6.05
N VAL A 536 -8.44 -11.01 5.69
CA VAL A 536 -8.17 -12.27 5.00
C VAL A 536 -7.30 -13.14 5.90
N ASP A 537 -7.77 -14.35 6.14
CA ASP A 537 -7.11 -15.38 6.96
C ASP A 537 -7.10 -16.69 6.16
N GLY A 538 -5.95 -17.08 5.62
CA GLY A 538 -5.82 -18.21 4.72
C GLY A 538 -6.73 -18.10 3.48
N LEU A 539 -7.72 -18.97 3.37
CA LEU A 539 -8.71 -18.94 2.30
C LEU A 539 -9.98 -18.15 2.66
N GLY A 540 -10.15 -17.79 3.93
CA GLY A 540 -11.29 -17.03 4.44
C GLY A 540 -11.18 -15.55 4.09
N VAL A 541 -12.27 -14.94 3.64
CA VAL A 541 -12.33 -13.51 3.30
C VAL A 541 -13.55 -12.90 3.96
N GLY A 542 -13.33 -12.11 5.04
CA GLY A 542 -14.37 -11.42 5.77
C GLY A 542 -15.16 -12.30 6.75
N ASP A 543 -14.70 -13.51 7.04
CA ASP A 543 -15.27 -14.42 8.04
C ASP A 543 -14.68 -14.20 9.44
N VAL A 544 -13.57 -13.48 9.54
CA VAL A 544 -12.99 -13.02 10.81
C VAL A 544 -13.41 -11.58 11.04
N GLY A 545 -14.04 -11.31 12.19
CA GLY A 545 -14.41 -9.97 12.62
C GLY A 545 -13.76 -9.61 13.96
N ASN A 546 -14.06 -8.41 14.47
CA ASN A 546 -13.49 -7.87 15.72
C ASN A 546 -13.69 -8.79 16.93
N ILE A 547 -14.78 -9.58 16.96
CA ILE A 547 -15.05 -10.54 18.04
C ILE A 547 -13.99 -11.64 18.03
N VAL A 548 -13.73 -12.23 16.85
CA VAL A 548 -12.73 -13.30 16.69
C VAL A 548 -11.32 -12.80 17.00
N LEU A 549 -10.98 -11.58 16.55
CA LEU A 549 -9.68 -10.98 16.87
C LEU A 549 -9.51 -10.78 18.38
N ARG A 550 -10.51 -10.23 19.05
CA ARG A 550 -10.48 -10.08 20.52
C ARG A 550 -10.32 -11.42 21.24
N ASP A 551 -11.00 -12.46 20.77
CA ASP A 551 -10.87 -13.80 21.34
C ASP A 551 -9.46 -14.36 21.12
N ARG A 552 -8.88 -14.19 19.92
CA ARG A 552 -7.48 -14.57 19.64
C ARG A 552 -6.48 -13.81 20.53
N GLN A 553 -6.65 -12.50 20.71
CA GLN A 553 -5.84 -11.70 21.60
C GLN A 553 -5.93 -12.18 23.05
N ASN A 554 -7.16 -12.47 23.54
CA ASN A 554 -7.36 -12.97 24.88
C ASN A 554 -6.72 -14.35 25.08
N LEU A 555 -6.91 -15.26 24.11
CA LEU A 555 -6.25 -16.57 24.11
C LEU A 555 -4.70 -16.46 24.11
N ALA A 556 -4.15 -15.53 23.33
CA ALA A 556 -2.70 -15.31 23.24
C ALA A 556 -2.12 -14.75 24.54
N GLN A 557 -2.85 -13.85 25.22
CA GLN A 557 -2.38 -13.18 26.43
C GLN A 557 -2.59 -14.01 27.69
N ASN A 558 -3.73 -14.70 27.80
CA ASN A 558 -4.18 -15.30 29.04
C ASN A 558 -4.27 -16.84 28.98
N GLY A 559 -4.27 -17.44 27.81
CA GLY A 559 -4.46 -18.88 27.62
C GLY A 559 -5.92 -19.33 27.80
N ILE A 560 -6.11 -20.65 27.82
CA ILE A 560 -7.43 -21.29 27.96
C ILE A 560 -7.42 -22.34 29.07
N ILE A 561 -8.54 -22.42 29.78
CA ILE A 561 -8.90 -23.48 30.74
C ILE A 561 -10.16 -24.17 30.23
N ILE A 562 -10.08 -25.48 30.06
CA ILE A 562 -11.21 -26.33 29.69
C ILE A 562 -11.58 -27.13 30.93
N ILE A 563 -12.86 -27.14 31.28
CA ILE A 563 -13.40 -27.90 32.38
C ILE A 563 -14.34 -28.97 31.79
N ALA A 564 -14.04 -30.23 31.98
CA ALA A 564 -14.87 -31.33 31.53
C ALA A 564 -15.55 -32.02 32.72
N LEU A 565 -16.88 -32.22 32.66
CA LEU A 565 -17.64 -32.96 33.66
C LEU A 565 -18.79 -33.71 33.04
N SER A 566 -19.20 -34.80 33.69
CA SER A 566 -20.35 -35.63 33.27
C SER A 566 -21.42 -35.69 34.36
N LEU A 567 -22.67 -35.48 33.97
CA LEU A 567 -23.86 -35.56 34.84
C LEU A 567 -24.73 -36.71 34.42
N GLU A 568 -25.35 -37.37 35.39
CA GLU A 568 -26.29 -38.46 35.15
C GLU A 568 -27.65 -37.91 34.67
N ARG A 569 -28.15 -38.52 33.61
CA ARG A 569 -29.41 -38.09 33.00
C ARG A 569 -30.60 -38.33 33.95
N GLY A 570 -31.31 -37.27 34.26
CA GLY A 570 -32.53 -37.32 35.07
C GLY A 570 -32.34 -37.32 36.58
N SER A 571 -31.15 -37.66 37.12
CA SER A 571 -30.83 -37.57 38.54
C SER A 571 -30.02 -36.35 38.93
N ASN A 572 -29.43 -35.69 37.95
CA ASN A 572 -28.55 -34.53 38.11
C ASN A 572 -27.36 -34.79 39.05
N ARG A 573 -26.88 -36.00 39.09
CA ARG A 573 -25.72 -36.37 39.90
C ARG A 573 -24.44 -36.21 39.09
N LEU A 574 -23.36 -35.67 39.71
CA LEU A 574 -22.05 -35.65 39.11
C LEU A 574 -21.50 -37.09 39.04
N LEU A 575 -21.25 -37.59 37.83
CA LEU A 575 -20.70 -38.93 37.58
C LEU A 575 -19.17 -38.91 37.45
N SER A 576 -18.59 -37.88 36.82
CA SER A 576 -17.15 -37.77 36.59
C SER A 576 -16.72 -36.31 36.46
N GLY A 577 -15.50 -36.02 36.87
CA GLY A 577 -14.90 -34.69 36.87
C GLY A 577 -15.20 -33.89 38.16
N PRO A 578 -15.02 -32.56 38.16
CA PRO A 578 -14.52 -31.75 37.05
C PRO A 578 -13.03 -32.01 36.74
N ASP A 579 -12.70 -32.28 35.48
CA ASP A 579 -11.34 -32.40 35.00
C ASP A 579 -10.93 -31.08 34.37
N ILE A 580 -9.77 -30.53 34.79
CA ILE A 580 -9.26 -29.24 34.31
C ILE A 580 -8.07 -29.47 33.36
N VAL A 581 -8.18 -28.99 32.14
CA VAL A 581 -7.13 -28.99 31.14
C VAL A 581 -6.77 -27.55 30.75
N THR A 582 -5.50 -27.20 30.75
CA THR A 582 -5.05 -25.84 30.39
C THR A 582 -4.08 -25.83 29.21
N ARG A 583 -4.11 -24.74 28.40
CA ARG A 583 -3.10 -24.45 27.39
C ARG A 583 -2.77 -22.95 27.39
N GLY A 584 -1.47 -22.63 27.38
CA GLY A 584 -1.00 -21.24 27.36
C GLY A 584 -1.30 -20.44 28.64
N PHE A 585 -1.81 -21.07 29.71
CA PHE A 585 -2.17 -20.39 30.96
C PHE A 585 -1.09 -20.55 32.03
N VAL A 586 -0.80 -21.80 32.48
CA VAL A 586 0.23 -22.14 33.47
C VAL A 586 1.02 -23.38 33.04
N TYR A 587 2.23 -23.53 33.57
CA TYR A 587 2.99 -24.76 33.44
C TYR A 587 2.49 -25.79 34.44
N VAL A 588 1.73 -26.75 33.96
CA VAL A 588 0.93 -27.68 34.82
C VAL A 588 1.77 -28.41 35.86
N ARG A 589 2.99 -28.86 35.47
CA ARG A 589 3.88 -29.60 36.39
C ARG A 589 4.34 -28.82 37.61
N GLU A 590 4.31 -27.49 37.57
CA GLU A 590 4.74 -26.59 38.67
C GLU A 590 3.51 -25.91 39.32
N SER A 591 2.30 -26.27 38.90
CA SER A 591 1.06 -25.61 39.32
C SER A 591 -0.01 -26.62 39.78
N GLU A 592 0.39 -27.81 40.25
CA GLU A 592 -0.53 -28.87 40.68
C GLU A 592 -1.49 -28.36 41.78
N GLN A 593 -0.96 -27.68 42.80
CA GLN A 593 -1.79 -27.10 43.87
C GLN A 593 -2.82 -26.10 43.35
N LEU A 594 -2.47 -25.27 42.39
CA LEU A 594 -3.42 -24.30 41.75
C LEU A 594 -4.55 -25.04 41.02
N ILE A 595 -4.22 -26.12 40.32
CA ILE A 595 -5.20 -26.91 39.57
C ILE A 595 -6.15 -27.66 40.55
N GLU A 596 -5.61 -28.17 41.65
CA GLU A 596 -6.41 -28.79 42.73
C GLU A 596 -7.37 -27.77 43.37
N GLU A 597 -6.85 -26.60 43.81
CA GLU A 597 -7.69 -25.51 44.33
C GLU A 597 -8.77 -25.08 43.34
N ALA A 598 -8.42 -24.95 42.04
CA ALA A 598 -9.36 -24.60 40.96
C ALA A 598 -10.42 -25.67 40.75
N THR A 599 -10.04 -26.95 40.87
CA THR A 599 -10.97 -28.09 40.73
C THR A 599 -12.01 -28.09 41.88
N GLU A 600 -11.57 -27.80 43.12
CA GLU A 600 -12.49 -27.68 44.28
C GLU A 600 -13.45 -26.50 44.13
N VAL A 601 -13.01 -25.35 43.62
CA VAL A 601 -13.86 -24.19 43.32
C VAL A 601 -14.92 -24.54 42.29
N VAL A 602 -14.55 -25.27 41.23
CA VAL A 602 -15.48 -25.71 40.18
C VAL A 602 -16.46 -26.74 40.74
N ARG A 603 -15.95 -27.70 41.57
CA ARG A 603 -16.80 -28.73 42.25
C ARG A 603 -17.88 -28.08 43.10
N SER A 604 -17.48 -27.13 43.96
CA SER A 604 -18.42 -26.39 44.82
C SER A 604 -19.46 -25.63 43.96
N ALA A 605 -19.06 -24.98 42.89
CA ALA A 605 -19.96 -24.25 41.97
C ALA A 605 -20.97 -25.19 41.26
N VAL A 606 -20.53 -26.42 40.94
CA VAL A 606 -21.41 -27.46 40.37
C VAL A 606 -22.40 -27.95 41.40
N ASP A 607 -21.94 -28.30 42.64
CA ASP A 607 -22.79 -28.80 43.73
C ASP A 607 -23.86 -27.74 44.08
N ASP A 608 -23.50 -26.47 44.22
CA ASP A 608 -24.45 -25.36 44.45
C ASP A 608 -25.53 -25.27 43.36
N CYS A 609 -25.19 -25.51 42.10
CA CYS A 609 -26.15 -25.53 41.01
C CYS A 609 -27.10 -26.74 41.07
N LEU A 610 -26.58 -27.92 41.44
CA LEU A 610 -27.35 -29.15 41.57
C LEU A 610 -28.33 -29.06 42.73
N ASP A 611 -27.90 -28.53 43.89
CA ASP A 611 -28.74 -28.32 45.08
C ASP A 611 -29.89 -27.33 44.85
N ALA A 612 -29.60 -26.27 44.09
CA ALA A 612 -30.59 -25.26 43.70
C ALA A 612 -31.62 -25.78 42.65
N ARG A 613 -31.48 -27.04 42.19
CA ARG A 613 -32.27 -27.65 41.12
C ARG A 613 -32.41 -26.82 39.85
N GLN A 614 -31.37 -26.04 39.55
CA GLN A 614 -31.27 -25.20 38.36
C GLN A 614 -30.75 -26.03 37.18
N MET A 615 -31.67 -26.55 36.37
CA MET A 615 -31.40 -27.44 35.23
C MET A 615 -31.00 -26.69 33.94
N ASP A 616 -30.77 -25.37 33.99
CA ASP A 616 -30.35 -24.61 32.81
C ASP A 616 -28.84 -24.73 32.62
N TRP A 617 -28.45 -25.53 31.62
CA TRP A 617 -27.04 -25.74 31.22
C TRP A 617 -26.28 -24.44 31.00
N SER A 618 -26.93 -23.43 30.44
CA SER A 618 -26.29 -22.12 30.17
C SER A 618 -26.00 -21.40 31.49
N LYS A 619 -26.89 -21.49 32.46
CA LYS A 619 -26.68 -20.92 33.79
C LYS A 619 -25.55 -21.63 34.52
N MET A 620 -25.53 -22.97 34.54
CA MET A 620 -24.48 -23.76 35.18
C MET A 620 -23.10 -23.43 34.58
N LYS A 621 -23.00 -23.39 33.25
CA LYS A 621 -21.73 -22.96 32.56
C LYS A 621 -21.27 -21.57 33.00
N ASN A 622 -22.22 -20.63 33.14
CA ASN A 622 -21.92 -19.29 33.60
C ASN A 622 -21.42 -19.26 35.06
N VAL A 623 -22.11 -19.97 35.97
CA VAL A 623 -21.72 -20.05 37.39
C VAL A 623 -20.33 -20.64 37.54
N ILE A 624 -20.03 -21.76 36.85
CA ILE A 624 -18.68 -22.37 36.83
C ILE A 624 -17.63 -21.38 36.33
N ARG A 625 -17.91 -20.72 35.19
CA ARG A 625 -17.00 -19.76 34.61
C ARG A 625 -16.72 -18.59 35.56
N ASP A 626 -17.76 -18.00 36.13
CA ASP A 626 -17.67 -16.81 36.99
C ASP A 626 -16.96 -17.15 38.32
N ALA A 627 -17.28 -18.30 38.96
CA ALA A 627 -16.60 -18.75 40.16
C ALA A 627 -15.08 -18.99 39.93
N LEU A 628 -14.73 -19.69 38.85
CA LEU A 628 -13.33 -19.94 38.54
C LEU A 628 -12.59 -18.66 38.11
N SER A 629 -13.22 -17.77 37.35
CA SER A 629 -12.64 -16.47 36.97
C SER A 629 -12.32 -15.63 38.20
N ASP A 630 -13.26 -15.53 39.15
CA ASP A 630 -13.08 -14.80 40.40
C ASP A 630 -11.93 -15.36 41.25
N PHE A 631 -11.85 -16.70 41.37
CA PHE A 631 -10.79 -17.38 42.06
C PHE A 631 -9.41 -17.05 41.44
N LEU A 632 -9.27 -17.25 40.14
CA LEU A 632 -8.02 -17.01 39.41
C LEU A 632 -7.60 -15.54 39.47
N TRP A 633 -8.55 -14.62 39.33
CA TRP A 633 -8.27 -13.19 39.47
C TRP A 633 -7.78 -12.81 40.87
N LYS A 634 -8.41 -13.36 41.92
CA LYS A 634 -7.95 -13.13 43.29
C LYS A 634 -6.56 -13.72 43.54
N ARG A 635 -6.31 -14.94 43.03
CA ARG A 635 -5.09 -15.72 43.29
C ARG A 635 -3.88 -15.22 42.52
N MET A 636 -4.04 -14.82 41.23
CA MET A 636 -2.92 -14.55 40.33
C MET A 636 -3.13 -13.38 39.36
N LYS A 637 -4.25 -12.68 39.40
CA LYS A 637 -4.54 -11.53 38.54
C LYS A 637 -4.51 -11.88 37.04
N ARG A 638 -4.88 -13.10 36.67
CA ARG A 638 -5.00 -13.57 35.27
C ARG A 638 -6.45 -13.93 34.98
N ASN A 639 -6.85 -13.74 33.73
CA ASN A 639 -8.23 -13.99 33.28
C ASN A 639 -8.24 -14.84 32.01
N PRO A 640 -7.91 -16.16 32.09
CA PRO A 640 -7.91 -17.05 30.93
C PRO A 640 -9.30 -17.23 30.37
N VAL A 641 -9.39 -17.67 29.11
CA VAL A 641 -10.65 -18.11 28.51
C VAL A 641 -11.09 -19.40 29.21
N ILE A 642 -12.24 -19.39 29.88
CA ILE A 642 -12.79 -20.55 30.60
C ILE A 642 -13.90 -21.18 29.79
N LEU A 643 -13.75 -22.47 29.44
CA LEU A 643 -14.69 -23.24 28.62
C LEU A 643 -15.24 -24.45 29.38
N PRO A 644 -16.39 -24.36 30.04
CA PRO A 644 -17.05 -25.52 30.66
C PRO A 644 -17.72 -26.41 29.60
N ILE A 645 -17.33 -27.70 29.60
CA ILE A 645 -17.91 -28.78 28.79
C ILE A 645 -18.68 -29.70 29.73
N ILE A 646 -20.01 -29.70 29.63
CA ILE A 646 -20.87 -30.52 30.44
C ILE A 646 -21.50 -31.57 29.53
N MET A 647 -21.34 -32.85 29.88
CA MET A 647 -21.88 -34.00 29.16
C MET A 647 -22.97 -34.65 30.00
N GLU A 648 -24.09 -35.00 29.39
CA GLU A 648 -25.16 -35.79 30.01
C GLU A 648 -25.01 -37.24 29.54
N VAL A 649 -24.91 -38.17 30.50
CA VAL A 649 -24.70 -39.59 30.24
C VAL A 649 -25.84 -40.43 30.80
#